data_9d66d418eacb5950ff21425e3145a071
#
_entry.id   9d66d418eacb5950ff21425e3145a071
#
_cell.length_a   1.000
_cell.length_b   1.000
_cell.length_c   1.000
_cell.angle_alpha   90.00
_cell.angle_beta   90.00
_cell.angle_gamma   90.00
#
_symmetry.space_group_name_H-M   'P 1'
#
loop_
_entity.id
_entity.type
_entity.pdbx_description
1 polymer ?
#
loop_
_entity_poly.entity_id
_entity_poly.type
_entity_poly.pdbx_seq_one_letter_code
_entity_poly.pdbx_strand_id
1 'polypeptide(L)'
;VESFKHTGRGHIEHRIFEVQIKAFGNQCNLDCYMCHTYDSSTRTTTLNSKELVGQTVMNNSTIRHGNDVKVNSFKGQIKDIIDQIVEFAPYIYNLKLIGGEPLVMKQFYELLDAMVKTGYTDKMYCKFQTNMSVLTQGKYKITDYIKHFKKFEFTVSLDGIGKTDEYIRRRSNWDDIVKNIKTLQQYPNVQINVNGTISFLSVLRFDDLINWFDENKKLFNQINWSNIRGPAKLCANVLPDDLKKKLIDKYKNFPDIQNVLKQDNGGLSYLDTIDYLLKIDKYYKGTKWEANLFDVFPELKKYNGEKRVKKIYSLALNLHDHNTYDGVYHNQRERHTRFKHNLPYHTEAYNHQSDILNPGDYRLNNEFVREYWHENKRDGTNGILAFTYTFGGIRQCKDMLPQDIFDYDPKNLWDYYLKDDLYFIDHHQSHAAYALLNSGFLESDILAIDGIGSKFRCVFFDKDYKLHDLSDKLPIGWLWNHMSGLTGFGTLGASKLMGKVGYGKHSDYYYNVFETILAGEITERKQEHFKEIRLDSIEDLAYTLQEFTIDKIKEHVLPLKSTNKLCLAGGVAYNGYMNEMFTEHYDDVFVPPAIGDEGQAIGTYQHADYMINKQIHKSNVYAGKEYEFVGEEKVDYREVAQAIADGKIVGWFQGKSESGNRALGNRSILADPRNPDIKDIINNTIKMREDFRPFAPAV
;
A
#
# COMPACT_ATOMS: atom_id res chain seq x y z
N VAL A 1 -42.81 29.09 1.38
CA VAL A 1 -42.33 28.81 0.01
C VAL A 1 -43.30 29.48 -0.93
N GLU A 2 -42.99 30.70 -1.40
CA GLU A 2 -43.75 31.33 -2.47
C GLU A 2 -43.55 30.57 -3.76
N SER A 3 -44.61 30.10 -4.40
CA SER A 3 -44.62 29.31 -5.60
C SER A 3 -44.05 30.10 -6.78
N PHE A 4 -43.15 29.50 -7.54
CA PHE A 4 -42.66 30.00 -8.83
C PHE A 4 -43.85 30.13 -9.79
N LYS A 5 -44.10 31.32 -10.36
CA LYS A 5 -45.05 31.50 -11.46
C LYS A 5 -44.31 31.34 -12.80
N HIS A 6 -44.71 30.35 -13.56
CA HIS A 6 -44.27 30.18 -14.93
C HIS A 6 -45.02 31.14 -15.86
N THR A 7 -44.31 32.04 -16.49
CA THR A 7 -44.90 32.78 -17.63
C THR A 7 -44.71 31.92 -18.88
N GLY A 8 -45.73 31.68 -19.65
CA GLY A 8 -45.80 30.72 -20.77
C GLY A 8 -44.80 30.93 -21.94
N ARG A 9 -43.70 31.63 -21.73
CA ARG A 9 -42.59 31.85 -22.69
C ARG A 9 -41.24 31.37 -22.19
N GLY A 10 -41.20 30.54 -21.16
CA GLY A 10 -39.93 30.00 -20.63
C GLY A 10 -39.09 30.99 -19.82
N HIS A 11 -39.58 32.18 -19.54
CA HIS A 11 -38.96 33.14 -18.62
C HIS A 11 -39.51 32.94 -17.20
N ILE A 12 -38.59 32.80 -16.24
CA ILE A 12 -38.91 32.79 -14.82
C ILE A 12 -38.86 34.24 -14.33
N GLU A 13 -40.01 34.85 -14.10
CA GLU A 13 -40.09 36.15 -13.42
C GLU A 13 -39.87 35.98 -11.92
N HIS A 14 -38.67 35.63 -11.44
CA HIS A 14 -38.50 35.46 -10.01
C HIS A 14 -37.08 35.63 -9.48
N ARG A 15 -37.05 35.99 -8.18
CA ARG A 15 -35.91 36.26 -7.36
C ARG A 15 -34.91 35.11 -7.44
N ILE A 16 -33.68 35.45 -7.68
CA ILE A 16 -32.54 34.54 -7.46
C ILE A 16 -32.50 34.26 -5.96
N PHE A 17 -32.85 33.04 -5.56
CA PHE A 17 -33.01 32.71 -4.16
C PHE A 17 -31.71 32.86 -3.39
N GLU A 18 -30.58 32.41 -3.93
CA GLU A 18 -29.24 32.55 -3.32
C GLU A 18 -28.17 32.82 -4.38
N VAL A 19 -27.34 33.83 -4.11
CA VAL A 19 -26.10 34.06 -4.84
C VAL A 19 -24.94 33.76 -3.87
N GLN A 20 -24.17 32.72 -4.17
CA GLN A 20 -22.99 32.35 -3.39
C GLN A 20 -21.73 32.81 -4.11
N ILE A 21 -20.90 33.60 -3.43
CA ILE A 21 -19.71 34.20 -4.00
C ILE A 21 -18.44 33.62 -3.32
N LYS A 22 -17.61 32.94 -4.11
CA LYS A 22 -16.25 32.47 -3.74
C LYS A 22 -15.18 33.03 -4.67
N ALA A 23 -15.52 34.02 -5.50
CA ALA A 23 -14.70 34.47 -6.62
C ALA A 23 -13.52 35.38 -6.22
N PHE A 24 -13.46 35.90 -5.00
CA PHE A 24 -12.45 36.90 -4.61
C PHE A 24 -11.13 36.31 -4.08
N GLY A 25 -10.98 35.00 -4.17
CA GLY A 25 -9.73 34.30 -3.82
C GLY A 25 -9.78 33.58 -2.47
N ASN A 26 -8.58 33.27 -1.94
CA ASN A 26 -8.41 32.48 -0.72
C ASN A 26 -7.70 33.25 0.41
N GLN A 27 -7.71 34.58 0.38
CA GLN A 27 -7.10 35.37 1.44
C GLN A 27 -7.70 35.01 2.81
N CYS A 28 -6.83 34.64 3.75
CA CYS A 28 -7.20 34.27 5.11
C CYS A 28 -6.10 34.70 6.07
N ASN A 29 -6.49 35.10 7.28
CA ASN A 29 -5.56 35.52 8.32
C ASN A 29 -5.20 34.41 9.31
N LEU A 30 -5.90 33.26 9.26
CA LEU A 30 -5.63 32.10 10.09
C LEU A 30 -4.94 30.97 9.29
N ASP A 31 -4.22 30.11 10.03
CA ASP A 31 -3.57 28.92 9.53
C ASP A 31 -4.14 27.65 10.23
N CYS A 32 -5.41 27.38 9.95
CA CYS A 32 -6.03 26.17 10.49
C CYS A 32 -5.34 24.92 9.98
N TYR A 33 -4.92 24.02 10.88
CA TYR A 33 -4.09 22.86 10.50
C TYR A 33 -4.78 21.91 9.50
N MET A 34 -6.11 21.92 9.45
CA MET A 34 -6.96 21.11 8.57
C MET A 34 -7.36 21.82 7.27
N CYS A 35 -7.03 23.09 7.10
CA CYS A 35 -7.50 23.87 5.95
C CYS A 35 -6.70 23.53 4.69
N HIS A 36 -7.37 23.59 3.53
CA HIS A 36 -6.74 23.37 2.23
C HIS A 36 -6.06 24.68 1.72
N THR A 37 -5.04 24.49 0.90
CA THR A 37 -4.33 25.60 0.24
C THR A 37 -5.23 26.44 -0.66
N TYR A 38 -6.28 25.86 -1.23
CA TYR A 38 -7.28 26.58 -2.03
C TYR A 38 -8.17 27.50 -1.22
N ASP A 39 -8.29 27.26 0.08
CA ASP A 39 -9.18 27.98 0.97
C ASP A 39 -8.43 28.92 1.93
N SER A 40 -7.11 28.86 1.97
CA SER A 40 -6.29 29.75 2.84
C SER A 40 -4.93 30.07 2.26
N SER A 41 -4.72 31.36 2.00
CA SER A 41 -3.40 31.88 1.56
C SER A 41 -2.32 31.69 2.63
N THR A 42 -2.69 31.83 3.90
CA THR A 42 -1.75 31.62 5.02
C THR A 42 -1.35 30.15 5.09
N ARG A 43 -2.31 29.23 4.92
CA ARG A 43 -2.01 27.79 4.88
C ARG A 43 -1.11 27.40 3.73
N THR A 44 -1.30 28.02 2.56
CA THR A 44 -0.41 27.82 1.41
C THR A 44 1.03 28.19 1.76
N THR A 45 1.23 29.33 2.43
CA THR A 45 2.57 29.78 2.84
C THR A 45 3.22 28.80 3.82
N THR A 46 2.46 28.32 4.81
CA THR A 46 2.97 27.39 5.83
C THR A 46 3.35 26.04 5.23
N LEU A 47 2.51 25.46 4.35
CA LEU A 47 2.78 24.16 3.71
C LEU A 47 3.94 24.20 2.71
N ASN A 48 4.29 25.37 2.18
CA ASN A 48 5.47 25.57 1.33
C ASN A 48 6.76 25.86 2.12
N SER A 49 6.69 25.85 3.44
CA SER A 49 7.88 26.03 4.30
C SER A 49 8.82 24.83 4.26
N LYS A 50 10.08 25.01 4.68
CA LYS A 50 11.08 23.94 4.76
C LYS A 50 10.64 22.80 5.70
N GLU A 51 9.89 23.12 6.74
CA GLU A 51 9.41 22.17 7.75
C GLU A 51 8.32 21.26 7.22
N LEU A 52 7.52 21.73 6.25
CA LEU A 52 6.30 21.08 5.78
C LEU A 52 6.29 20.71 4.30
N VAL A 53 7.32 21.11 3.55
CA VAL A 53 7.45 20.76 2.12
C VAL A 53 7.41 19.23 1.95
N GLY A 54 6.64 18.76 0.98
CA GLY A 54 6.44 17.32 0.76
C GLY A 54 5.34 16.66 1.61
N GLN A 55 4.73 17.38 2.57
CA GLN A 55 3.56 16.86 3.30
C GLN A 55 2.31 16.93 2.42
N THR A 56 1.77 15.77 2.08
CA THR A 56 0.53 15.68 1.30
C THR A 56 -0.67 16.02 2.19
N VAL A 57 -1.43 17.04 1.79
CA VAL A 57 -2.62 17.52 2.51
C VAL A 57 -3.88 17.35 1.66
N MET A 58 -3.90 16.46 0.65
CA MET A 58 -5.00 16.36 -0.30
C MET A 58 -5.62 14.97 -0.36
N ASN A 59 -6.93 14.93 -0.56
CA ASN A 59 -7.70 13.75 -0.95
C ASN A 59 -7.42 13.37 -2.42
N ASN A 60 -7.51 12.07 -2.69
CA ASN A 60 -7.13 11.34 -3.90
C ASN A 60 -7.68 11.79 -5.27
N SER A 61 -8.45 12.85 -5.40
CA SER A 61 -9.04 13.22 -6.71
C SER A 61 -8.32 14.34 -7.46
N THR A 62 -7.32 15.01 -6.86
CA THR A 62 -6.52 16.05 -7.54
C THR A 62 -5.11 16.12 -6.96
N ILE A 63 -4.28 15.13 -7.29
CA ILE A 63 -2.84 15.21 -7.04
C ILE A 63 -2.26 16.23 -8.03
N ARG A 64 -2.09 17.47 -7.59
CA ARG A 64 -1.09 18.37 -8.16
C ARG A 64 -0.02 18.56 -7.12
N HIS A 65 1.21 18.21 -7.49
CA HIS A 65 2.38 18.28 -6.64
C HIS A 65 2.52 19.66 -5.98
N GLY A 66 2.88 19.69 -4.69
CA GLY A 66 2.83 20.83 -3.80
C GLY A 66 3.65 22.07 -4.15
N ASN A 67 4.42 22.07 -5.24
CA ASN A 67 5.25 23.21 -5.63
C ASN A 67 4.56 24.24 -6.53
N ASP A 68 3.32 24.02 -6.97
CA ASP A 68 2.63 24.86 -7.95
C ASP A 68 1.28 25.43 -7.52
N VAL A 69 0.91 25.35 -6.24
CA VAL A 69 -0.31 26.02 -5.78
C VAL A 69 -0.07 27.51 -5.67
N LYS A 70 -0.09 28.19 -6.80
CA LYS A 70 -0.20 29.64 -6.83
C LYS A 70 -1.53 30.04 -6.21
N VAL A 71 -1.49 31.07 -5.37
CA VAL A 71 -2.69 31.77 -4.93
C VAL A 71 -3.56 32.02 -6.17
N ASN A 72 -4.71 31.36 -6.28
CA ASN A 72 -5.61 31.59 -7.38
C ASN A 72 -6.22 32.99 -7.22
N SER A 73 -5.53 33.99 -7.74
CA SER A 73 -6.13 35.26 -7.98
C SER A 73 -7.02 35.14 -9.22
N PHE A 74 -8.26 35.50 -9.09
CA PHE A 74 -9.16 35.67 -10.22
C PHE A 74 -8.50 36.52 -11.30
N LYS A 75 -8.45 36.02 -12.54
CA LYS A 75 -7.78 36.69 -13.67
C LYS A 75 -8.64 37.79 -14.33
N GLY A 76 -9.92 37.91 -13.94
CA GLY A 76 -10.84 38.97 -14.40
C GLY A 76 -10.78 40.23 -13.54
N GLN A 77 -11.41 41.30 -14.00
CA GLN A 77 -11.55 42.48 -13.17
C GLN A 77 -12.62 42.22 -12.10
N ILE A 78 -12.26 42.38 -10.83
CA ILE A 78 -13.17 42.23 -9.69
C ILE A 78 -14.37 43.16 -9.82
N LYS A 79 -14.17 44.34 -10.38
CA LYS A 79 -15.22 45.30 -10.67
C LYS A 79 -16.31 44.72 -11.57
N ASP A 80 -15.95 43.97 -12.60
CA ASP A 80 -16.91 43.35 -13.53
C ASP A 80 -17.83 42.34 -12.83
N ILE A 81 -17.27 41.59 -11.86
CA ILE A 81 -18.08 40.66 -11.05
C ILE A 81 -19.03 41.44 -10.15
N ILE A 82 -18.56 42.51 -9.50
CA ILE A 82 -19.38 43.33 -8.63
C ILE A 82 -20.51 43.97 -9.44
N ASP A 83 -20.20 44.55 -10.61
CA ASP A 83 -21.19 45.19 -11.48
C ASP A 83 -22.26 44.18 -11.94
N GLN A 84 -21.86 42.96 -12.33
CA GLN A 84 -22.83 41.92 -12.67
C GLN A 84 -23.72 41.51 -11.49
N ILE A 85 -23.19 41.37 -10.27
CA ILE A 85 -23.97 41.03 -9.09
C ILE A 85 -24.94 42.17 -8.76
N VAL A 86 -24.49 43.41 -8.89
CA VAL A 86 -25.32 44.62 -8.64
C VAL A 86 -26.51 44.70 -9.62
N GLU A 87 -26.33 44.31 -10.88
CA GLU A 87 -27.42 44.24 -11.87
C GLU A 87 -28.54 43.30 -11.42
N PHE A 88 -28.22 42.20 -10.73
CA PHE A 88 -29.20 41.26 -10.20
C PHE A 88 -29.74 41.62 -8.81
N ALA A 89 -29.29 42.72 -8.19
CA ALA A 89 -29.69 43.08 -6.83
C ALA A 89 -31.21 43.07 -6.58
N PRO A 90 -32.09 43.51 -7.51
CA PRO A 90 -33.53 43.46 -7.30
C PRO A 90 -34.09 42.04 -7.07
N TYR A 91 -33.36 41.02 -7.54
CA TYR A 91 -33.81 39.62 -7.58
C TYR A 91 -33.15 38.77 -6.49
N ILE A 92 -32.10 39.26 -5.81
CA ILE A 92 -31.36 38.50 -4.81
C ILE A 92 -32.09 38.50 -3.48
N TYR A 93 -32.34 37.29 -2.94
CA TYR A 93 -32.88 37.12 -1.60
C TYR A 93 -31.79 36.80 -0.56
N ASN A 94 -30.89 35.88 -0.88
CA ASN A 94 -29.73 35.53 -0.07
C ASN A 94 -28.44 35.90 -0.82
N LEU A 95 -27.64 36.75 -0.20
CA LEU A 95 -26.25 37.00 -0.63
C LEU A 95 -25.30 36.30 0.32
N LYS A 96 -24.67 35.19 -0.13
CA LYS A 96 -23.77 34.36 0.67
C LYS A 96 -22.31 34.56 0.26
N LEU A 97 -21.51 35.02 1.22
CA LEU A 97 -20.09 35.35 1.04
C LEU A 97 -19.24 34.29 1.71
N ILE A 98 -18.45 33.57 0.90
CA ILE A 98 -17.57 32.48 1.32
C ILE A 98 -16.21 32.58 0.61
N GLY A 99 -15.24 31.81 1.09
CA GLY A 99 -13.86 31.79 0.61
C GLY A 99 -12.95 32.14 1.76
N GLY A 100 -11.66 31.93 1.71
CA GLY A 100 -10.71 32.24 2.79
C GLY A 100 -11.31 32.75 4.10
N GLU A 101 -11.12 34.04 4.37
CA GLU A 101 -11.87 34.77 5.42
C GLU A 101 -12.52 36.02 4.80
N PRO A 102 -13.84 36.04 4.60
CA PRO A 102 -14.51 37.16 3.95
C PRO A 102 -14.28 38.50 4.65
N LEU A 103 -14.21 38.51 5.99
CA LEU A 103 -14.07 39.76 6.77
C LEU A 103 -12.68 40.42 6.65
N VAL A 104 -11.67 39.71 6.08
CA VAL A 104 -10.35 40.33 5.75
C VAL A 104 -10.21 40.69 4.28
N MET A 105 -11.20 40.37 3.44
CA MET A 105 -11.14 40.64 2.01
C MET A 105 -11.80 41.99 1.67
N LYS A 106 -11.02 42.97 1.23
CA LYS A 106 -11.49 44.29 0.82
C LYS A 106 -12.62 44.22 -0.24
N GLN A 107 -12.50 43.26 -1.14
CA GLN A 107 -13.43 43.07 -2.25
C GLN A 107 -14.88 42.75 -1.78
N PHE A 108 -15.03 42.05 -0.67
CA PHE A 108 -16.37 41.84 -0.09
C PHE A 108 -16.98 43.14 0.44
N TYR A 109 -16.19 44.02 1.02
CA TYR A 109 -16.70 45.34 1.46
C TYR A 109 -17.02 46.23 0.27
N GLU A 110 -16.24 46.20 -0.82
CA GLU A 110 -16.54 46.90 -2.07
C GLU A 110 -17.87 46.41 -2.68
N LEU A 111 -18.13 45.10 -2.62
CA LEU A 111 -19.41 44.52 -3.02
C LEU A 111 -20.56 45.02 -2.10
N LEU A 112 -20.36 44.99 -0.77
CA LEU A 112 -21.37 45.48 0.15
C LEU A 112 -21.69 46.96 -0.06
N ASP A 113 -20.66 47.80 -0.29
CA ASP A 113 -20.86 49.23 -0.65
C ASP A 113 -21.70 49.39 -1.92
N ALA A 114 -21.40 48.58 -2.95
CA ALA A 114 -22.14 48.62 -4.21
C ALA A 114 -23.57 48.14 -4.03
N MET A 115 -23.79 47.06 -3.27
CA MET A 115 -25.14 46.52 -2.99
C MET A 115 -25.99 47.49 -2.20
N VAL A 116 -25.45 48.16 -1.17
CA VAL A 116 -26.18 49.16 -0.37
C VAL A 116 -26.67 50.32 -1.25
N LYS A 117 -25.84 50.75 -2.21
CA LYS A 117 -26.20 51.82 -3.16
C LYS A 117 -27.37 51.49 -4.07
N THR A 118 -27.67 50.17 -4.26
CA THR A 118 -28.80 49.76 -5.09
C THR A 118 -30.17 50.02 -4.45
N GLY A 119 -30.22 50.18 -3.13
CA GLY A 119 -31.47 50.39 -2.37
C GLY A 119 -32.31 49.11 -2.16
N TYR A 120 -31.81 47.90 -2.55
CA TYR A 120 -32.57 46.66 -2.43
C TYR A 120 -32.13 45.77 -1.24
N THR A 121 -31.12 46.19 -0.49
CA THR A 121 -30.53 45.41 0.60
C THR A 121 -31.46 45.22 1.81
N ASP A 122 -32.43 46.12 1.98
CA ASP A 122 -33.48 46.03 3.02
C ASP A 122 -34.37 44.75 2.92
N LYS A 123 -34.34 44.08 1.78
CA LYS A 123 -35.03 42.80 1.50
C LYS A 123 -34.11 41.59 1.48
N MET A 124 -32.79 41.80 1.59
CA MET A 124 -31.81 40.74 1.45
C MET A 124 -31.33 40.19 2.79
N TYR A 125 -31.04 38.89 2.81
CA TYR A 125 -30.28 38.22 3.84
C TYR A 125 -28.82 38.17 3.39
N CYS A 126 -27.92 38.71 4.20
CA CYS A 126 -26.46 38.62 3.95
C CYS A 126 -25.88 37.56 4.87
N LYS A 127 -25.20 36.55 4.28
CA LYS A 127 -24.65 35.39 5.00
C LYS A 127 -23.14 35.33 4.85
N PHE A 128 -22.45 35.13 5.96
CA PHE A 128 -21.00 34.96 6.01
C PHE A 128 -20.66 33.63 6.63
N GLN A 129 -19.69 32.93 6.04
CA GLN A 129 -18.94 31.86 6.74
C GLN A 129 -17.60 32.48 7.15
N THR A 130 -17.33 32.54 8.44
CA THR A 130 -16.22 33.34 8.98
C THR A 130 -15.53 32.65 10.16
N ASN A 131 -14.24 32.96 10.37
CA ASN A 131 -13.50 32.57 11.56
C ASN A 131 -13.73 33.55 12.74
N MET A 132 -14.48 34.62 12.52
CA MET A 132 -14.85 35.64 13.50
C MET A 132 -13.67 36.34 14.21
N SER A 133 -12.47 36.26 13.69
CA SER A 133 -11.28 36.85 14.33
C SER A 133 -11.22 38.38 14.24
N VAL A 134 -11.89 38.96 13.24
CA VAL A 134 -11.92 40.41 13.02
C VAL A 134 -13.29 40.90 12.58
N LEU A 135 -13.64 42.15 12.92
CA LEU A 135 -14.82 42.85 12.42
C LEU A 135 -14.48 44.06 11.55
N THR A 136 -13.18 44.31 11.35
CA THR A 136 -12.70 45.48 10.62
C THR A 136 -11.59 45.09 9.63
N GLN A 137 -11.59 45.73 8.45
CA GLN A 137 -10.56 45.61 7.43
C GLN A 137 -10.20 46.99 6.88
N GLY A 138 -9.08 47.52 7.31
CA GLY A 138 -8.68 48.90 6.98
C GLY A 138 -9.74 49.91 7.43
N LYS A 139 -10.30 50.66 6.52
CA LYS A 139 -11.38 51.61 6.80
C LYS A 139 -12.78 51.00 6.97
N TYR A 140 -12.97 49.73 6.59
CA TYR A 140 -14.25 49.07 6.57
C TYR A 140 -14.53 48.41 7.92
N LYS A 141 -15.80 48.57 8.40
CA LYS A 141 -16.32 47.85 9.59
C LYS A 141 -17.59 47.12 9.20
N ILE A 142 -17.64 45.81 9.44
CA ILE A 142 -18.85 45.04 9.07
C ILE A 142 -20.09 45.55 9.77
N THR A 143 -19.97 46.11 10.98
CA THR A 143 -21.05 46.70 11.75
C THR A 143 -21.77 47.86 11.06
N ASP A 144 -21.07 48.56 10.16
CA ASP A 144 -21.65 49.72 9.44
C ASP A 144 -22.69 49.25 8.40
N TYR A 145 -22.58 48.00 7.94
CA TYR A 145 -23.47 47.42 6.92
C TYR A 145 -24.70 46.72 7.49
N ILE A 146 -24.64 46.27 8.75
CA ILE A 146 -25.71 45.44 9.36
C ILE A 146 -27.09 46.11 9.24
N LYS A 147 -27.17 47.40 9.49
CA LYS A 147 -28.44 48.17 9.44
C LYS A 147 -29.08 48.27 8.05
N HIS A 148 -28.31 48.02 6.99
CA HIS A 148 -28.79 48.16 5.61
C HIS A 148 -29.43 46.89 5.07
N PHE A 149 -29.25 45.75 5.72
CA PHE A 149 -29.78 44.47 5.29
C PHE A 149 -30.94 44.00 6.18
N LYS A 150 -31.86 43.26 5.58
CA LYS A 150 -32.99 42.68 6.32
C LYS A 150 -32.49 41.77 7.45
N LYS A 151 -31.43 40.99 7.19
CA LYS A 151 -30.80 40.09 8.14
C LYS A 151 -29.36 39.84 7.80
N PHE A 152 -28.51 39.78 8.82
CA PHE A 152 -27.17 39.29 8.75
C PHE A 152 -27.08 37.95 9.44
N GLU A 153 -26.50 36.97 8.75
CA GLU A 153 -26.24 35.63 9.27
C GLU A 153 -24.74 35.33 9.24
N PHE A 154 -24.16 35.12 10.40
CA PHE A 154 -22.77 34.72 10.54
C PHE A 154 -22.68 33.24 10.94
N THR A 155 -22.13 32.40 10.09
CA THR A 155 -21.76 31.02 10.45
C THR A 155 -20.32 31.01 10.90
N VAL A 156 -20.11 30.94 12.20
CA VAL A 156 -18.81 31.00 12.84
C VAL A 156 -18.21 29.61 12.90
N SER A 157 -16.97 29.48 12.44
CA SER A 157 -16.23 28.22 12.49
C SER A 157 -15.49 28.12 13.83
N LEU A 158 -15.87 27.18 14.70
CA LEU A 158 -15.25 26.93 16.00
C LEU A 158 -14.96 25.43 16.16
N ASP A 159 -13.72 25.07 16.50
CA ASP A 159 -13.28 23.66 16.62
C ASP A 159 -12.79 23.32 18.04
N GLY A 160 -12.85 24.25 18.96
CA GLY A 160 -12.47 24.14 20.36
C GLY A 160 -12.78 25.41 21.11
N ILE A 161 -12.30 25.51 22.35
CA ILE A 161 -12.35 26.72 23.17
C ILE A 161 -10.95 27.10 23.65
N GLY A 162 -10.72 28.40 23.88
CA GLY A 162 -9.45 28.92 24.41
C GLY A 162 -8.24 28.39 23.63
N LYS A 163 -7.24 27.86 24.34
CA LYS A 163 -6.01 27.33 23.76
C LYS A 163 -6.22 26.20 22.78
N THR A 164 -7.30 25.42 22.91
CA THR A 164 -7.65 24.35 21.96
C THR A 164 -8.00 24.94 20.60
N ASP A 165 -8.87 25.95 20.53
CA ASP A 165 -9.19 26.63 19.27
C ASP A 165 -7.97 27.33 18.68
N GLU A 166 -7.19 28.05 19.49
CA GLU A 166 -5.97 28.74 19.09
C GLU A 166 -4.89 27.78 18.54
N TYR A 167 -4.83 26.55 19.06
CA TYR A 167 -3.95 25.52 18.53
C TYR A 167 -4.45 24.99 17.17
N ILE A 168 -5.72 24.62 17.09
CA ILE A 168 -6.35 24.07 15.87
C ILE A 168 -6.40 25.11 14.76
N ARG A 169 -6.75 26.36 15.12
CA ARG A 169 -6.87 27.49 14.23
C ARG A 169 -5.73 28.50 14.48
N ARG A 170 -4.50 28.09 14.17
CA ARG A 170 -3.31 28.94 14.41
C ARG A 170 -3.52 30.36 13.95
N ARG A 171 -3.02 31.31 14.71
CA ARG A 171 -3.15 32.76 14.58
C ARG A 171 -4.51 33.30 15.04
N SER A 172 -5.42 32.48 15.51
CA SER A 172 -6.61 32.99 16.20
C SER A 172 -6.28 33.50 17.59
N ASN A 173 -7.17 34.34 18.11
CA ASN A 173 -7.23 34.74 19.52
C ASN A 173 -8.65 34.49 20.01
N TRP A 174 -8.81 33.64 20.99
CA TRP A 174 -10.12 33.21 21.49
C TRP A 174 -10.93 34.36 22.08
N ASP A 175 -10.29 35.24 22.86
CA ASP A 175 -10.95 36.36 23.49
C ASP A 175 -11.48 37.36 22.48
N ASP A 176 -10.74 37.61 21.39
CA ASP A 176 -11.20 38.45 20.30
C ASP A 176 -12.41 37.84 19.59
N ILE A 177 -12.42 36.51 19.34
CA ILE A 177 -13.54 35.81 18.74
C ILE A 177 -14.82 35.97 19.61
N VAL A 178 -14.71 35.66 20.90
CA VAL A 178 -15.83 35.79 21.85
C VAL A 178 -16.33 37.25 21.95
N LYS A 179 -15.42 38.20 22.01
CA LYS A 179 -15.73 39.64 21.99
C LYS A 179 -16.48 40.04 20.72
N ASN A 180 -16.03 39.59 19.57
CA ASN A 180 -16.65 39.88 18.28
C ASN A 180 -18.07 39.30 18.20
N ILE A 181 -18.27 38.06 18.67
CA ILE A 181 -19.57 37.40 18.77
C ILE A 181 -20.53 38.25 19.64
N LYS A 182 -20.09 38.63 20.85
CA LYS A 182 -20.86 39.46 21.77
C LYS A 182 -21.18 40.85 21.19
N THR A 183 -20.27 41.43 20.42
CA THR A 183 -20.48 42.71 19.75
C THR A 183 -21.58 42.59 18.68
N LEU A 184 -21.58 41.53 17.88
CA LEU A 184 -22.56 41.32 16.82
C LEU A 184 -23.93 40.96 17.37
N GLN A 185 -24.02 40.30 18.51
CA GLN A 185 -25.31 39.97 19.17
C GLN A 185 -26.09 41.19 19.66
N GLN A 186 -25.49 42.36 19.72
CA GLN A 186 -26.17 43.60 20.08
C GLN A 186 -27.11 44.12 18.96
N TYR A 187 -26.99 43.57 17.74
CA TYR A 187 -27.81 43.98 16.61
C TYR A 187 -29.01 43.05 16.44
N PRO A 188 -30.26 43.59 16.44
CA PRO A 188 -31.49 42.76 16.47
C PRO A 188 -31.71 41.94 15.18
N ASN A 189 -31.11 42.36 14.06
CA ASN A 189 -31.18 41.65 12.78
C ASN A 189 -30.00 40.75 12.52
N VAL A 190 -29.13 40.51 13.50
CA VAL A 190 -28.02 39.56 13.41
C VAL A 190 -28.44 38.20 13.92
N GLN A 191 -27.98 37.16 13.20
CA GLN A 191 -28.11 35.77 13.59
C GLN A 191 -26.69 35.14 13.56
N ILE A 192 -26.33 34.44 14.63
CA ILE A 192 -25.02 33.75 14.72
C ILE A 192 -25.27 32.25 14.83
N ASN A 193 -24.78 31.53 13.83
CA ASN A 193 -24.74 30.07 13.82
C ASN A 193 -23.29 29.62 14.01
N VAL A 194 -23.11 28.41 14.50
CA VAL A 194 -21.79 27.80 14.64
C VAL A 194 -21.67 26.56 13.76
N ASN A 195 -20.53 26.39 13.14
CA ASN A 195 -20.15 25.17 12.45
C ASN A 195 -18.80 24.70 13.00
N GLY A 196 -18.82 23.59 13.74
CA GLY A 196 -17.64 22.93 14.27
C GLY A 196 -17.21 21.74 13.42
N THR A 197 -15.92 21.42 13.43
CA THR A 197 -15.36 20.31 12.68
C THR A 197 -14.83 19.23 13.63
N ILE A 198 -15.37 18.02 13.53
CA ILE A 198 -14.86 16.85 14.25
C ILE A 198 -13.61 16.33 13.51
N SER A 199 -12.48 16.40 14.17
CA SER A 199 -11.18 16.06 13.63
C SER A 199 -10.33 15.30 14.66
N PHE A 200 -9.13 14.89 14.30
CA PHE A 200 -8.17 14.21 15.18
C PHE A 200 -7.96 14.93 16.51
N LEU A 201 -7.87 16.27 16.51
CA LEU A 201 -7.68 17.05 17.74
C LEU A 201 -8.97 17.50 18.39
N SER A 202 -9.92 18.04 17.60
CA SER A 202 -11.14 18.61 18.17
C SER A 202 -11.99 17.60 18.94
N VAL A 203 -11.98 16.33 18.51
CA VAL A 203 -12.71 15.26 19.20
C VAL A 203 -12.19 14.98 20.60
N LEU A 204 -10.93 15.29 20.89
CA LEU A 204 -10.33 15.10 22.22
C LEU A 204 -10.88 16.08 23.28
N ARG A 205 -11.41 17.23 22.83
CA ARG A 205 -11.94 18.33 23.65
C ARG A 205 -13.36 18.73 23.26
N PHE A 206 -14.10 17.80 22.64
CA PHE A 206 -15.43 18.11 22.14
C PHE A 206 -16.42 18.41 23.26
N ASP A 207 -16.30 17.76 24.40
CA ASP A 207 -17.11 18.02 25.60
C ASP A 207 -16.89 19.43 26.16
N ASP A 208 -15.66 19.94 26.18
CA ASP A 208 -15.38 21.31 26.63
C ASP A 208 -16.15 22.32 25.76
N LEU A 209 -16.16 22.06 24.46
CA LEU A 209 -16.86 22.91 23.49
C LEU A 209 -18.39 22.83 23.68
N ILE A 210 -18.94 21.64 23.88
CA ILE A 210 -20.39 21.47 24.17
C ILE A 210 -20.79 22.18 25.47
N ASN A 211 -20.05 21.99 26.55
CA ASN A 211 -20.32 22.63 27.82
C ASN A 211 -20.30 24.16 27.69
N TRP A 212 -19.30 24.69 26.98
CA TRP A 212 -19.23 26.12 26.74
C TRP A 212 -20.44 26.66 25.94
N PHE A 213 -20.91 25.90 24.93
CA PHE A 213 -22.14 26.28 24.22
C PHE A 213 -23.37 26.22 25.10
N ASP A 214 -23.48 25.23 25.98
CA ASP A 214 -24.62 25.14 26.90
C ASP A 214 -24.66 26.31 27.87
N GLU A 215 -23.51 26.78 28.35
CA GLU A 215 -23.41 27.99 29.18
C GLU A 215 -23.70 29.27 28.41
N ASN A 216 -23.43 29.30 27.10
CA ASN A 216 -23.53 30.48 26.25
C ASN A 216 -24.64 30.39 25.19
N LYS A 217 -25.68 29.58 25.42
CA LYS A 217 -26.81 29.33 24.47
C LYS A 217 -27.42 30.59 23.86
N LYS A 218 -27.50 31.68 24.65
CA LYS A 218 -28.10 32.93 24.21
C LYS A 218 -27.31 33.64 23.11
N LEU A 219 -26.05 33.28 22.90
CA LEU A 219 -25.19 33.87 21.85
C LEU A 219 -25.39 33.26 20.49
N PHE A 220 -26.10 32.11 20.38
CA PHE A 220 -26.18 31.35 19.15
C PHE A 220 -27.59 30.95 18.80
N ASN A 221 -27.91 30.97 17.51
CA ASN A 221 -29.18 30.54 16.99
C ASN A 221 -29.21 29.06 16.63
N GLN A 222 -28.08 28.55 16.08
CA GLN A 222 -27.93 27.16 15.68
C GLN A 222 -26.47 26.71 15.83
N ILE A 223 -26.30 25.45 16.19
CA ILE A 223 -25.00 24.83 16.30
C ILE A 223 -25.03 23.56 15.46
N ASN A 224 -24.06 23.43 14.54
CA ASN A 224 -23.88 22.28 13.66
C ASN A 224 -22.47 21.72 13.81
N TRP A 225 -22.36 20.43 13.58
CA TRP A 225 -21.08 19.71 13.55
C TRP A 225 -20.95 18.97 12.24
N SER A 226 -19.74 18.91 11.71
CA SER A 226 -19.43 18.12 10.54
C SER A 226 -18.13 17.35 10.77
N ASN A 227 -18.07 16.12 10.25
CA ASN A 227 -16.84 15.36 10.28
C ASN A 227 -15.90 15.85 9.17
N ILE A 228 -14.62 16.00 9.51
CA ILE A 228 -13.61 16.29 8.50
C ILE A 228 -13.55 15.12 7.50
N ARG A 229 -13.56 15.42 6.22
CA ARG A 229 -13.42 14.42 5.13
C ARG A 229 -12.03 14.37 4.53
N GLY A 230 -11.19 15.30 4.89
CA GLY A 230 -9.81 15.42 4.44
C GLY A 230 -9.12 16.64 5.05
N PRO A 231 -7.80 16.58 5.21
CA PRO A 231 -6.88 15.47 4.91
C PRO A 231 -7.14 14.23 5.77
N ALA A 232 -7.10 13.04 5.14
CA ALA A 232 -7.49 11.79 5.81
C ALA A 232 -6.73 11.54 7.13
N LYS A 233 -5.43 11.88 7.20
CA LYS A 233 -4.62 11.76 8.43
C LYS A 233 -5.11 12.63 9.59
N LEU A 234 -5.98 13.60 9.36
CA LEU A 234 -6.53 14.50 10.39
C LEU A 234 -7.93 14.07 10.84
N CYS A 235 -8.45 12.98 10.31
CA CYS A 235 -9.73 12.43 10.72
C CYS A 235 -9.66 11.79 12.11
N ALA A 236 -10.77 11.82 12.86
CA ALA A 236 -10.82 11.29 14.23
C ALA A 236 -10.62 9.76 14.31
N ASN A 237 -10.94 9.01 13.25
CA ASN A 237 -10.71 7.57 13.16
C ASN A 237 -9.23 7.17 13.12
N VAL A 238 -8.31 8.11 12.89
CA VAL A 238 -6.86 7.88 12.90
C VAL A 238 -6.27 7.88 14.30
N LEU A 239 -7.00 8.30 15.32
CA LEU A 239 -6.54 8.26 16.72
C LEU A 239 -6.10 6.84 17.15
N PRO A 240 -5.16 6.73 18.12
CA PRO A 240 -4.80 5.47 18.75
C PRO A 240 -6.00 4.71 19.28
N ASP A 241 -6.02 3.39 19.15
CA ASP A 241 -7.19 2.55 19.47
C ASP A 241 -7.62 2.64 20.94
N ASP A 242 -6.68 2.78 21.87
CA ASP A 242 -6.99 2.95 23.27
C ASP A 242 -7.65 4.30 23.59
N LEU A 243 -7.30 5.37 22.84
CA LEU A 243 -8.01 6.66 22.92
C LEU A 243 -9.37 6.57 22.23
N LYS A 244 -9.48 5.95 21.06
CA LYS A 244 -10.77 5.75 20.38
C LYS A 244 -11.78 5.05 21.30
N LYS A 245 -11.37 3.95 21.96
CA LYS A 245 -12.22 3.22 22.92
C LYS A 245 -12.75 4.13 24.02
N LYS A 246 -11.86 4.92 24.64
CA LYS A 246 -12.26 5.86 25.71
C LYS A 246 -13.23 6.93 25.21
N LEU A 247 -13.00 7.46 23.99
CA LEU A 247 -13.88 8.50 23.42
C LEU A 247 -15.22 7.94 22.98
N ILE A 248 -15.28 6.70 22.47
CA ILE A 248 -16.54 6.02 22.16
C ILE A 248 -17.41 5.89 23.41
N ASP A 249 -16.82 5.49 24.54
CA ASP A 249 -17.54 5.40 25.80
C ASP A 249 -17.97 6.79 26.31
N LYS A 250 -17.07 7.79 26.21
CA LYS A 250 -17.32 9.17 26.65
C LYS A 250 -18.47 9.81 25.86
N TYR A 251 -18.50 9.61 24.55
CA TYR A 251 -19.47 10.23 23.64
C TYR A 251 -20.62 9.31 23.24
N LYS A 252 -21.09 8.44 24.17
CA LYS A 252 -22.19 7.48 23.91
C LYS A 252 -23.49 8.13 23.42
N ASN A 253 -23.72 9.40 23.77
CA ASN A 253 -24.91 10.17 23.38
C ASN A 253 -24.74 10.93 22.04
N PHE A 254 -23.58 10.78 21.35
CA PHE A 254 -23.29 11.45 20.08
C PHE A 254 -23.02 10.41 18.97
N PRO A 255 -24.08 9.88 18.33
CA PRO A 255 -23.93 8.78 17.35
C PRO A 255 -22.97 9.12 16.19
N ASP A 256 -22.98 10.37 15.72
CA ASP A 256 -22.13 10.79 14.60
C ASP A 256 -20.64 10.72 14.96
N ILE A 257 -20.27 11.08 16.19
CA ILE A 257 -18.89 10.97 16.69
C ILE A 257 -18.51 9.51 16.84
N GLN A 258 -19.39 8.69 17.42
CA GLN A 258 -19.14 7.26 17.56
C GLN A 258 -18.94 6.58 16.21
N ASN A 259 -19.76 6.91 15.23
CA ASN A 259 -19.66 6.35 13.89
C ASN A 259 -18.30 6.65 13.24
N VAL A 260 -17.80 7.89 13.38
CA VAL A 260 -16.47 8.26 12.85
C VAL A 260 -15.36 7.55 13.57
N LEU A 261 -15.40 7.47 14.90
CA LEU A 261 -14.37 6.79 15.70
C LEU A 261 -14.29 5.27 15.43
N LYS A 262 -15.41 4.65 15.03
CA LYS A 262 -15.50 3.22 14.67
C LYS A 262 -15.12 2.92 13.22
N GLN A 263 -14.99 3.93 12.36
CA GLN A 263 -14.57 3.72 10.97
C GLN A 263 -13.13 3.19 10.91
N ASP A 264 -12.87 2.36 9.92
CA ASP A 264 -11.51 1.97 9.57
C ASP A 264 -10.67 3.22 9.21
N ASN A 265 -9.45 3.27 9.70
CA ASN A 265 -8.52 4.35 9.42
C ASN A 265 -7.83 4.22 8.05
N GLY A 266 -8.14 3.17 7.26
CA GLY A 266 -7.54 2.92 5.94
C GLY A 266 -6.03 2.67 6.00
N GLY A 267 -5.51 2.19 7.15
CA GLY A 267 -4.08 1.96 7.35
C GLY A 267 -3.26 3.22 7.67
N LEU A 268 -3.93 4.36 7.93
CA LEU A 268 -3.25 5.60 8.33
C LEU A 268 -2.71 5.49 9.75
N SER A 269 -1.51 6.03 9.97
CA SER A 269 -0.86 6.04 11.28
C SER A 269 -1.11 7.36 12.02
N TYR A 270 -1.54 7.27 13.28
CA TYR A 270 -1.61 8.43 14.17
C TYR A 270 -0.23 9.08 14.39
N LEU A 271 0.86 8.32 14.22
CA LEU A 271 2.22 8.86 14.33
C LEU A 271 2.51 9.87 13.20
N ASP A 272 1.94 9.66 12.01
CA ASP A 272 2.06 10.62 10.89
C ASP A 272 1.33 11.92 11.18
N THR A 273 0.21 11.81 11.87
CA THR A 273 -0.54 12.99 12.33
C THR A 273 0.25 13.75 13.39
N ILE A 274 0.79 13.05 14.39
CA ILE A 274 1.60 13.66 15.45
C ILE A 274 2.84 14.34 14.83
N ASP A 275 3.59 13.65 13.97
CA ASP A 275 4.76 14.22 13.28
C ASP A 275 4.41 15.47 12.47
N TYR A 276 3.31 15.43 11.75
CA TYR A 276 2.81 16.58 11.00
C TYR A 276 2.49 17.78 11.91
N LEU A 277 1.85 17.54 13.04
CA LEU A 277 1.52 18.59 14.01
C LEU A 277 2.79 19.17 14.67
N LEU A 278 3.76 18.33 15.01
CA LEU A 278 5.05 18.76 15.56
C LEU A 278 5.87 19.59 14.54
N LYS A 279 5.75 19.30 13.24
CA LYS A 279 6.36 20.12 12.20
C LYS A 279 5.71 21.50 12.10
N ILE A 280 4.40 21.60 12.31
CA ILE A 280 3.68 22.87 12.42
C ILE A 280 4.18 23.64 13.65
N ASP A 281 4.31 22.98 14.81
CA ASP A 281 4.84 23.60 16.03
C ASP A 281 6.25 24.14 15.80
N LYS A 282 7.11 23.36 15.12
CA LYS A 282 8.47 23.79 14.76
C LYS A 282 8.47 25.04 13.85
N TYR A 283 7.56 25.10 12.88
CA TYR A 283 7.42 26.25 11.99
C TYR A 283 7.05 27.52 12.74
N TYR A 284 6.20 27.43 13.78
CA TYR A 284 5.77 28.57 14.59
C TYR A 284 6.66 28.90 15.78
N LYS A 285 7.74 28.11 16.02
CA LYS A 285 8.67 28.33 17.14
C LYS A 285 9.31 29.72 17.05
N GLY A 286 9.32 30.45 18.16
CA GLY A 286 9.83 31.81 18.27
C GLY A 286 8.91 32.88 17.71
N THR A 287 7.71 32.55 17.24
CA THR A 287 6.68 33.52 16.83
C THR A 287 5.69 33.78 17.96
N LYS A 288 4.90 34.86 17.83
CA LYS A 288 3.81 35.14 18.79
C LYS A 288 2.68 34.12 18.78
N TRP A 289 2.68 33.19 17.82
CA TRP A 289 1.71 32.08 17.68
C TRP A 289 2.33 30.73 18.04
N GLU A 290 3.47 30.75 18.73
CA GLU A 290 4.07 29.52 19.25
C GLU A 290 3.12 28.80 20.21
N ALA A 291 2.96 27.50 19.99
CA ALA A 291 2.27 26.61 20.91
C ALA A 291 2.78 25.17 20.66
N ASN A 292 2.69 24.34 21.68
CA ASN A 292 3.16 22.96 21.65
C ASN A 292 1.98 22.01 21.70
N LEU A 293 1.99 20.96 20.87
CA LEU A 293 0.97 19.93 20.80
C LEU A 293 0.69 19.32 22.18
N PHE A 294 1.74 18.97 22.91
CA PHE A 294 1.62 18.23 24.17
C PHE A 294 1.26 19.11 25.38
N ASP A 295 1.35 20.42 25.25
CA ASP A 295 0.85 21.35 26.28
C ASP A 295 -0.69 21.51 26.18
N VAL A 296 -1.24 21.39 24.96
CA VAL A 296 -2.69 21.48 24.72
C VAL A 296 -3.35 20.10 24.80
N PHE A 297 -2.67 19.06 24.30
CA PHE A 297 -3.15 17.68 24.24
C PHE A 297 -2.15 16.72 24.90
N PRO A 298 -1.98 16.76 26.23
CA PRO A 298 -0.96 15.97 26.95
C PRO A 298 -1.16 14.47 26.84
N GLU A 299 -2.38 13.99 26.57
CA GLU A 299 -2.70 12.59 26.31
C GLU A 299 -2.00 12.01 25.09
N LEU A 300 -1.61 12.85 24.13
CA LEU A 300 -0.88 12.42 22.94
C LEU A 300 0.63 12.24 23.20
N LYS A 301 1.15 12.76 24.32
CA LYS A 301 2.59 12.72 24.64
C LYS A 301 3.14 11.29 24.76
N LYS A 302 2.36 10.36 25.29
CA LYS A 302 2.79 8.95 25.46
C LYS A 302 3.08 8.24 24.13
N TYR A 303 2.51 8.71 23.01
CA TYR A 303 2.74 8.16 21.68
C TYR A 303 3.91 8.84 20.96
N ASN A 304 4.49 9.89 21.54
CA ASN A 304 5.67 10.54 20.98
C ASN A 304 6.91 9.66 21.22
N GLY A 305 7.58 9.27 20.15
CA GLY A 305 8.76 8.41 20.22
C GLY A 305 8.47 6.91 20.09
N GLU A 306 7.22 6.50 19.89
CA GLU A 306 6.93 5.15 19.42
C GLU A 306 7.62 4.95 18.07
N LYS A 307 8.31 3.80 17.94
CA LYS A 307 8.97 3.47 16.67
C LYS A 307 7.89 3.27 15.58
N ARG A 308 7.99 4.02 14.51
CA ARG A 308 7.19 3.78 13.30
C ARG A 308 7.51 2.40 12.76
N VAL A 309 6.53 1.52 12.80
CA VAL A 309 6.55 0.32 11.98
C VAL A 309 5.97 0.73 10.63
N LYS A 310 6.82 0.82 9.60
CA LYS A 310 6.35 1.09 8.25
C LYS A 310 5.64 -0.15 7.73
N LYS A 311 4.43 0.04 7.18
CA LYS A 311 3.72 -1.05 6.52
C LYS A 311 4.49 -1.42 5.25
N ILE A 312 4.76 -2.71 5.08
CA ILE A 312 5.49 -3.23 3.93
C ILE A 312 4.54 -4.06 3.08
N TYR A 313 4.61 -3.83 1.79
CA TYR A 313 3.97 -4.64 0.77
C TYR A 313 5.06 -5.19 -0.13
N SER A 314 4.99 -6.42 -0.55
CA SER A 314 5.99 -6.96 -1.45
C SER A 314 5.41 -7.53 -2.74
N LEU A 315 6.21 -7.46 -3.79
CA LEU A 315 5.88 -7.90 -5.13
C LEU A 315 7.10 -8.58 -5.76
N ALA A 316 6.94 -9.81 -6.19
CA ALA A 316 7.92 -10.51 -7.00
C ALA A 316 7.44 -10.60 -8.45
N LEU A 317 8.22 -10.02 -9.36
CA LEU A 317 7.95 -9.96 -10.80
C LEU A 317 8.70 -11.09 -11.51
N ASN A 318 8.11 -12.26 -11.57
CA ASN A 318 8.71 -13.45 -12.18
C ASN A 318 8.25 -13.64 -13.62
N LEU A 319 8.96 -14.46 -14.38
CA LEU A 319 8.68 -14.67 -15.79
C LEU A 319 7.28 -15.24 -16.05
N HIS A 320 6.81 -16.12 -15.16
CA HIS A 320 5.58 -16.88 -15.33
C HIS A 320 4.54 -16.62 -14.25
N ASP A 321 4.99 -16.18 -13.06
CA ASP A 321 4.13 -15.95 -11.90
C ASP A 321 4.53 -14.64 -11.23
N HIS A 322 3.55 -13.80 -10.92
CA HIS A 322 3.73 -12.65 -10.05
C HIS A 322 3.15 -12.97 -8.68
N ASN A 323 3.96 -12.75 -7.65
CA ASN A 323 3.62 -13.05 -6.28
C ASN A 323 3.61 -11.78 -5.45
N THR A 324 2.71 -11.71 -4.49
CA THR A 324 2.62 -10.61 -3.52
C THR A 324 2.58 -11.16 -2.10
N TYR A 325 3.02 -10.34 -1.16
CA TYR A 325 2.95 -10.65 0.26
C TYR A 325 2.77 -9.37 1.07
N ASP A 326 1.77 -9.36 1.93
CA ASP A 326 1.44 -8.28 2.87
C ASP A 326 1.09 -8.85 4.26
N GLY A 327 1.67 -9.99 4.61
CA GLY A 327 1.29 -10.84 5.73
C GLY A 327 0.47 -12.06 5.30
N VAL A 328 -0.08 -12.04 4.07
CA VAL A 328 -0.74 -13.17 3.42
C VAL A 328 -0.17 -13.35 2.02
N TYR A 329 0.25 -14.58 1.70
CA TYR A 329 0.77 -14.90 0.38
C TYR A 329 -0.34 -14.94 -0.66
N HIS A 330 -0.14 -14.22 -1.76
CA HIS A 330 -1.04 -14.21 -2.91
C HIS A 330 -0.24 -14.54 -4.16
N ASN A 331 -0.60 -15.63 -4.83
CA ASN A 331 -0.10 -15.96 -6.15
C ASN A 331 -1.06 -15.43 -7.21
N GLN A 332 -0.56 -14.86 -8.28
CA GLN A 332 -1.37 -14.33 -9.37
C GLN A 332 -2.28 -15.39 -9.99
N ARG A 333 -1.80 -16.64 -10.13
CA ARG A 333 -2.62 -17.75 -10.65
C ARG A 333 -3.89 -17.95 -9.83
N GLU A 334 -3.79 -17.88 -8.50
CA GLU A 334 -4.97 -18.00 -7.63
C GLU A 334 -5.94 -16.83 -7.83
N ARG A 335 -5.41 -15.61 -8.02
CA ARG A 335 -6.23 -14.42 -8.26
C ARG A 335 -6.88 -14.44 -9.64
N HIS A 336 -6.17 -14.88 -10.66
CA HIS A 336 -6.69 -15.03 -12.03
C HIS A 336 -7.83 -16.05 -12.11
N THR A 337 -7.68 -17.19 -11.46
CA THR A 337 -8.75 -18.17 -11.34
C THR A 337 -9.99 -17.60 -10.66
N ARG A 338 -9.85 -16.65 -9.73
CA ARG A 338 -11.01 -16.00 -9.07
C ARG A 338 -11.75 -15.01 -9.95
N PHE A 339 -11.08 -14.22 -10.75
CA PHE A 339 -11.75 -13.23 -11.62
C PHE A 339 -12.44 -13.89 -12.83
N LYS A 340 -11.98 -15.06 -13.25
CA LYS A 340 -12.62 -15.87 -14.31
C LYS A 340 -13.69 -16.85 -13.80
N HIS A 341 -14.04 -16.80 -12.54
CA HIS A 341 -14.87 -17.80 -11.85
C HIS A 341 -16.37 -17.77 -12.15
N ASN A 342 -16.79 -17.32 -13.29
CA ASN A 342 -18.10 -17.74 -13.83
C ASN A 342 -18.01 -18.94 -14.78
N LEU A 343 -16.85 -19.57 -14.93
CA LEU A 343 -16.67 -20.75 -15.77
C LEU A 343 -15.95 -21.87 -14.99
N PRO A 344 -16.66 -22.96 -14.66
CA PRO A 344 -16.13 -24.04 -13.82
C PRO A 344 -15.04 -24.92 -14.46
N TYR A 345 -14.51 -24.57 -15.63
CA TYR A 345 -13.65 -25.43 -16.44
C TYR A 345 -12.30 -24.83 -16.82
N HIS A 346 -11.90 -23.70 -16.28
CA HIS A 346 -10.61 -23.08 -16.58
C HIS A 346 -9.51 -23.32 -15.54
N THR A 347 -9.69 -24.30 -14.67
CA THR A 347 -8.59 -25.01 -14.04
C THR A 347 -7.89 -25.93 -15.03
N GLU A 348 -8.43 -26.01 -16.22
CA GLU A 348 -7.77 -26.68 -17.29
C GLU A 348 -6.45 -26.02 -17.54
N ALA A 349 -5.53 -26.87 -17.22
CA ALA A 349 -4.40 -26.96 -18.07
C ALA A 349 -4.07 -25.59 -18.64
N TYR A 350 -3.62 -24.70 -17.79
CA TYR A 350 -2.52 -23.92 -18.24
C TYR A 350 -1.49 -24.92 -18.74
N ASN A 351 -1.74 -25.35 -19.95
CA ASN A 351 -0.80 -26.09 -20.71
C ASN A 351 0.35 -25.12 -20.86
N HIS A 352 1.40 -25.27 -20.04
CA HIS A 352 2.57 -24.41 -20.05
C HIS A 352 3.15 -24.16 -21.45
N GLN A 353 2.78 -24.97 -22.42
CA GLN A 353 3.16 -24.81 -23.82
C GLN A 353 2.34 -23.76 -24.57
N SER A 354 1.08 -23.53 -24.26
CA SER A 354 0.27 -22.53 -24.96
C SER A 354 0.59 -21.09 -24.50
N ASP A 355 0.99 -20.90 -23.26
CA ASP A 355 1.32 -19.57 -22.72
C ASP A 355 2.63 -19.03 -23.29
N ILE A 356 3.55 -19.92 -23.65
CA ILE A 356 4.81 -19.52 -24.35
C ILE A 356 4.54 -19.10 -25.78
N LEU A 357 3.47 -19.56 -26.40
CA LEU A 357 3.18 -19.36 -27.82
C LEU A 357 2.21 -18.22 -28.10
N ASN A 358 1.56 -17.62 -27.11
CA ASN A 358 0.63 -16.52 -27.30
C ASN A 358 1.13 -15.22 -26.65
N PRO A 359 1.87 -14.37 -27.40
CA PRO A 359 2.36 -13.07 -26.90
C PRO A 359 1.25 -12.08 -26.51
N GLY A 360 -0.03 -12.43 -26.76
CA GLY A 360 -1.18 -11.56 -26.48
C GLY A 360 -1.68 -11.59 -25.03
N ASP A 361 -1.39 -12.64 -24.28
CA ASP A 361 -1.88 -12.80 -22.89
C ASP A 361 -1.02 -12.06 -21.83
N TYR A 362 0.12 -11.51 -22.23
CA TYR A 362 0.96 -10.67 -21.36
C TYR A 362 0.25 -9.40 -20.83
N ARG A 363 -0.84 -8.97 -21.45
CA ARG A 363 -1.61 -7.78 -21.02
C ARG A 363 -2.28 -7.98 -19.66
N LEU A 364 -2.70 -9.19 -19.35
CA LEU A 364 -3.39 -9.51 -18.10
C LEU A 364 -2.45 -9.47 -16.88
N ASN A 365 -1.19 -9.86 -17.09
CA ASN A 365 -0.17 -9.85 -16.04
C ASN A 365 0.22 -8.41 -15.65
N ASN A 366 0.29 -7.51 -16.64
CA ASN A 366 0.57 -6.09 -16.41
C ASN A 366 -0.54 -5.38 -15.62
N GLU A 367 -1.81 -5.76 -15.85
CA GLU A 367 -2.95 -5.16 -15.16
C GLU A 367 -2.92 -5.47 -13.67
N PHE A 368 -2.69 -6.72 -13.28
CA PHE A 368 -2.54 -7.13 -11.87
C PHE A 368 -1.40 -6.39 -11.18
N VAL A 369 -0.21 -6.33 -11.79
CA VAL A 369 0.94 -5.65 -11.23
C VAL A 369 0.66 -4.15 -11.09
N ARG A 370 0.06 -3.53 -12.11
CA ARG A 370 -0.33 -2.12 -12.09
C ARG A 370 -1.39 -1.83 -11.03
N GLU A 371 -2.41 -2.68 -10.90
CA GLU A 371 -3.42 -2.56 -9.85
C GLU A 371 -2.80 -2.66 -8.46
N TYR A 372 -2.02 -3.71 -8.19
CA TYR A 372 -1.35 -3.89 -6.91
C TYR A 372 -0.40 -2.74 -6.57
N TRP A 373 0.40 -2.29 -7.54
CA TRP A 373 1.27 -1.13 -7.42
C TRP A 373 0.49 0.14 -7.12
N HIS A 374 -0.60 0.38 -7.86
CA HIS A 374 -1.43 1.57 -7.67
C HIS A 374 -2.24 1.53 -6.38
N GLU A 375 -2.78 0.41 -6.00
CA GLU A 375 -3.51 0.25 -4.74
C GLU A 375 -2.61 0.57 -3.55
N ASN A 376 -1.40 0.05 -3.53
CA ASN A 376 -0.47 0.24 -2.41
C ASN A 376 0.27 1.59 -2.43
N LYS A 377 0.29 2.28 -3.57
CA LYS A 377 0.85 3.63 -3.71
C LYS A 377 -0.19 4.75 -3.53
N ARG A 378 -1.49 4.46 -3.75
CA ARG A 378 -2.58 5.46 -3.73
C ARG A 378 -2.97 5.94 -2.34
N ASP A 379 -2.77 5.14 -1.31
CA ASP A 379 -3.37 5.41 0.00
C ASP A 379 -2.67 6.49 0.82
N GLY A 380 -1.62 7.15 0.31
CA GLY A 380 -0.87 8.13 1.11
C GLY A 380 -0.39 7.55 2.45
N THR A 381 -0.47 6.23 2.60
CA THR A 381 0.09 5.50 3.72
C THR A 381 1.60 5.53 3.57
N ASN A 382 2.33 5.76 4.65
CA ASN A 382 3.80 5.67 4.68
C ASN A 382 4.27 4.21 4.51
N GLY A 383 3.65 3.48 3.59
CA GLY A 383 3.99 2.10 3.24
C GLY A 383 5.15 2.06 2.27
N ILE A 384 5.98 1.03 2.40
CA ILE A 384 7.05 0.73 1.45
C ILE A 384 6.57 -0.38 0.52
N LEU A 385 6.70 -0.17 -0.78
CA LEU A 385 6.56 -1.22 -1.76
C LEU A 385 7.94 -1.84 -1.99
N ALA A 386 8.16 -3.01 -1.40
CA ALA A 386 9.34 -3.81 -1.63
C ALA A 386 9.13 -4.70 -2.86
N PHE A 387 10.14 -4.81 -3.73
CA PHE A 387 10.02 -5.68 -4.89
C PHE A 387 11.33 -6.31 -5.31
N THR A 388 11.21 -7.38 -6.07
CA THR A 388 12.28 -8.06 -6.79
C THR A 388 11.76 -8.49 -8.15
N TYR A 389 12.65 -8.88 -9.08
CA TYR A 389 12.26 -9.33 -10.40
C TYR A 389 13.22 -10.34 -11.02
N THR A 390 12.73 -11.13 -11.98
CA THR A 390 13.56 -11.83 -12.95
C THR A 390 13.78 -10.97 -14.19
N PHE A 391 14.83 -11.22 -14.94
CA PHE A 391 15.11 -10.51 -16.21
C PHE A 391 13.93 -10.59 -17.20
N GLY A 392 13.22 -11.71 -17.22
CA GLY A 392 12.00 -11.87 -18.05
C GLY A 392 10.81 -11.08 -17.51
N GLY A 393 10.60 -11.12 -16.19
CA GLY A 393 9.47 -10.44 -15.54
C GLY A 393 9.54 -8.92 -15.64
N ILE A 394 10.75 -8.34 -15.60
CA ILE A 394 10.95 -6.89 -15.65
C ILE A 394 10.51 -6.27 -16.99
N ARG A 395 10.57 -7.03 -18.10
CA ARG A 395 10.19 -6.52 -19.42
C ARG A 395 8.77 -6.00 -19.46
N GLN A 396 7.91 -6.54 -18.62
CA GLN A 396 6.48 -6.21 -18.59
C GLN A 396 6.18 -4.93 -17.79
N CYS A 397 7.08 -4.53 -16.88
CA CYS A 397 6.85 -3.45 -15.91
C CYS A 397 7.98 -2.40 -15.93
N LYS A 398 8.86 -2.43 -16.94
CA LYS A 398 10.03 -1.56 -17.00
C LYS A 398 9.68 -0.07 -16.96
N ASP A 399 8.55 0.31 -17.54
CA ASP A 399 8.03 1.67 -17.55
C ASP A 399 7.55 2.18 -16.17
N MET A 400 7.38 1.27 -15.20
CA MET A 400 6.93 1.59 -13.84
C MET A 400 8.08 1.85 -12.87
N LEU A 401 9.30 1.52 -13.27
CA LEU A 401 10.48 1.52 -12.39
C LEU A 401 11.43 2.70 -12.67
N PRO A 402 12.08 3.24 -11.63
CA PRO A 402 13.17 4.18 -11.80
C PRO A 402 14.30 3.55 -12.63
N GLN A 403 14.86 4.31 -13.58
CA GLN A 403 15.87 3.78 -14.50
C GLN A 403 17.16 3.38 -13.76
N ASP A 404 17.53 4.10 -12.69
CA ASP A 404 18.72 3.86 -11.88
C ASP A 404 18.67 2.56 -11.05
N ILE A 405 17.51 1.90 -10.97
CA ILE A 405 17.40 0.60 -10.31
C ILE A 405 18.17 -0.51 -11.05
N PHE A 406 18.34 -0.35 -12.37
CA PHE A 406 19.05 -1.34 -13.18
C PHE A 406 20.57 -1.31 -12.98
N ASP A 407 21.09 -0.24 -12.36
CA ASP A 407 22.50 -0.09 -11.99
C ASP A 407 22.80 -0.66 -10.58
N TYR A 408 21.75 -1.11 -9.87
CA TYR A 408 21.92 -1.69 -8.54
C TYR A 408 22.79 -2.95 -8.59
N ASP A 409 23.81 -2.99 -7.73
CA ASP A 409 24.82 -4.05 -7.67
C ASP A 409 25.15 -4.44 -6.22
N PRO A 410 24.43 -5.41 -5.64
CA PRO A 410 24.63 -5.80 -4.24
C PRO A 410 25.98 -6.47 -4.03
N LYS A 411 26.61 -6.19 -2.89
CA LYS A 411 27.87 -6.83 -2.44
C LYS A 411 27.67 -7.63 -1.16
N ASN A 412 26.53 -7.45 -0.51
CA ASN A 412 26.15 -8.12 0.72
C ASN A 412 24.66 -8.48 0.68
N LEU A 413 24.25 -9.50 1.45
CA LEU A 413 22.84 -9.89 1.57
C LEU A 413 21.94 -8.72 1.98
N TRP A 414 22.45 -7.84 2.83
CA TRP A 414 21.69 -6.75 3.42
C TRP A 414 21.75 -5.43 2.66
N ASP A 415 22.40 -5.40 1.51
CA ASP A 415 22.33 -4.27 0.59
C ASP A 415 20.92 -4.16 0.01
N TYR A 416 20.48 -2.92 -0.26
CA TYR A 416 19.21 -2.66 -0.90
C TYR A 416 19.21 -1.30 -1.61
N TYR A 417 18.32 -1.15 -2.57
CA TYR A 417 18.01 0.12 -3.20
C TYR A 417 16.74 0.70 -2.55
N LEU A 418 16.77 1.97 -2.18
CA LEU A 418 15.60 2.69 -1.66
C LEU A 418 15.53 4.08 -2.27
N LYS A 419 14.43 4.36 -2.96
CA LYS A 419 14.14 5.68 -3.50
C LYS A 419 12.65 5.98 -3.30
N ASP A 420 12.37 7.10 -2.64
CA ASP A 420 11.03 7.43 -2.16
C ASP A 420 10.48 6.30 -1.27
N ASP A 421 9.37 5.68 -1.63
CA ASP A 421 8.79 4.53 -0.92
C ASP A 421 9.00 3.20 -1.69
N LEU A 422 9.96 3.18 -2.61
CA LEU A 422 10.27 2.03 -3.45
C LEU A 422 11.53 1.36 -2.95
N TYR A 423 11.40 0.11 -2.47
CA TYR A 423 12.47 -0.72 -1.95
C TYR A 423 12.76 -1.86 -2.92
N PHE A 424 14.00 -2.05 -3.30
CA PHE A 424 14.37 -3.12 -4.21
C PHE A 424 15.54 -3.92 -3.68
N ILE A 425 15.48 -5.23 -3.88
CA ILE A 425 16.59 -6.17 -3.71
C ILE A 425 16.70 -7.09 -4.93
N ASP A 426 17.92 -7.61 -5.16
CA ASP A 426 18.15 -8.58 -6.20
C ASP A 426 17.36 -9.88 -5.97
N HIS A 427 17.03 -10.57 -7.03
CA HIS A 427 16.31 -11.84 -7.04
C HIS A 427 16.93 -12.88 -6.09
N HIS A 428 18.27 -13.06 -6.15
CA HIS A 428 18.96 -14.02 -5.31
C HIS A 428 19.09 -13.57 -3.85
N GLN A 429 19.15 -12.25 -3.59
CA GLN A 429 19.04 -11.75 -2.22
C GLN A 429 17.66 -12.07 -1.60
N SER A 430 16.59 -11.99 -2.41
CA SER A 430 15.25 -12.35 -1.96
C SER A 430 15.15 -13.82 -1.56
N HIS A 431 15.69 -14.74 -2.39
CA HIS A 431 15.78 -16.15 -2.05
C HIS A 431 16.59 -16.40 -0.78
N ALA A 432 17.76 -15.78 -0.67
CA ALA A 432 18.66 -15.93 0.47
C ALA A 432 18.04 -15.41 1.77
N ALA A 433 17.36 -14.24 1.72
CA ALA A 433 16.66 -13.67 2.86
C ALA A 433 15.51 -14.58 3.33
N TYR A 434 14.74 -15.14 2.39
CA TYR A 434 13.68 -16.10 2.71
C TYR A 434 14.22 -17.33 3.45
N ALA A 435 15.31 -17.90 2.98
CA ALA A 435 15.92 -19.06 3.62
C ALA A 435 16.45 -18.72 5.01
N LEU A 436 17.29 -17.68 5.12
CA LEU A 436 17.94 -17.31 6.38
C LEU A 436 16.93 -16.92 7.47
N LEU A 437 16.00 -16.02 7.16
CA LEU A 437 15.06 -15.47 8.16
C LEU A 437 14.03 -16.50 8.67
N ASN A 438 13.84 -17.59 7.94
CA ASN A 438 12.98 -18.69 8.37
C ASN A 438 13.74 -19.88 8.99
N SER A 439 15.08 -19.98 8.81
CA SER A 439 15.89 -21.08 9.34
C SER A 439 15.96 -21.09 10.88
N GLY A 440 15.94 -19.93 11.50
CA GLY A 440 16.23 -19.77 12.91
C GLY A 440 17.72 -19.72 13.23
N PHE A 441 18.58 -19.77 12.22
CA PHE A 441 20.04 -19.66 12.42
C PHE A 441 20.41 -18.20 12.71
N LEU A 442 21.35 -18.01 13.64
CA LEU A 442 21.93 -16.70 13.94
C LEU A 442 23.04 -16.34 12.95
N GLU A 443 23.69 -17.36 12.37
CA GLU A 443 24.79 -17.29 11.44
C GLU A 443 24.69 -18.48 10.51
N SER A 444 24.87 -18.29 9.21
CA SER A 444 24.77 -19.35 8.20
C SER A 444 25.46 -18.93 6.90
N ASP A 445 26.11 -19.88 6.24
CA ASP A 445 26.34 -19.78 4.80
C ASP A 445 25.02 -19.91 4.06
N ILE A 446 24.88 -19.26 2.89
CA ILE A 446 23.66 -19.34 2.10
C ILE A 446 24.02 -19.56 0.63
N LEU A 447 23.49 -20.61 0.02
CA LEU A 447 23.57 -20.83 -1.42
C LEU A 447 22.21 -20.54 -2.06
N ALA A 448 22.14 -19.49 -2.87
CA ALA A 448 20.97 -19.20 -3.69
C ALA A 448 21.31 -19.50 -5.16
N ILE A 449 20.65 -20.54 -5.70
CA ILE A 449 20.94 -21.08 -7.03
C ILE A 449 19.65 -21.29 -7.82
N ASP A 450 19.55 -20.63 -8.97
CA ASP A 450 18.34 -20.63 -9.79
C ASP A 450 18.65 -20.71 -11.29
N GLY A 451 17.60 -20.75 -12.12
CA GLY A 451 17.72 -20.75 -13.57
C GLY A 451 18.16 -19.40 -14.11
N ILE A 452 17.43 -18.36 -13.79
CA ILE A 452 17.68 -16.97 -14.19
C ILE A 452 17.11 -16.04 -13.12
N GLY A 453 17.93 -15.11 -12.62
CA GLY A 453 17.50 -14.02 -11.74
C GLY A 453 17.42 -12.67 -12.44
N SER A 454 17.52 -11.61 -11.67
CA SER A 454 17.63 -10.25 -12.18
C SER A 454 19.04 -9.96 -12.73
N LYS A 455 20.06 -10.38 -12.02
CA LYS A 455 21.47 -10.17 -12.34
C LYS A 455 22.27 -11.47 -12.31
N PHE A 456 22.03 -12.32 -11.33
CA PHE A 456 22.79 -13.53 -11.07
C PHE A 456 22.04 -14.80 -11.50
N ARG A 457 22.76 -15.93 -11.53
CA ARG A 457 22.22 -17.30 -11.66
C ARG A 457 22.52 -18.15 -10.44
N CYS A 458 23.66 -17.88 -9.81
CA CYS A 458 24.12 -18.56 -8.62
C CYS A 458 24.93 -17.59 -7.76
N VAL A 459 24.57 -17.45 -6.50
CA VAL A 459 25.35 -16.68 -5.52
C VAL A 459 25.52 -17.46 -4.24
N PHE A 460 26.64 -17.26 -3.59
CA PHE A 460 26.93 -17.75 -2.26
C PHE A 460 27.14 -16.56 -1.32
N PHE A 461 26.52 -16.59 -0.16
CA PHE A 461 26.78 -15.64 0.91
C PHE A 461 27.50 -16.37 2.03
N ASP A 462 28.66 -15.86 2.44
CA ASP A 462 29.39 -16.37 3.57
C ASP A 462 28.75 -15.97 4.92
N LYS A 463 29.30 -16.41 6.04
CA LYS A 463 28.79 -16.10 7.40
C LYS A 463 28.71 -14.61 7.71
N ASP A 464 29.50 -13.79 7.04
CA ASP A 464 29.45 -12.33 7.16
C ASP A 464 28.51 -11.70 6.13
N TYR A 465 27.73 -12.56 5.45
CA TYR A 465 26.73 -12.21 4.43
C TYR A 465 27.30 -11.50 3.19
N LYS A 466 28.62 -11.62 2.96
CA LYS A 466 29.27 -11.12 1.75
C LYS A 466 28.86 -11.97 0.56
N LEU A 467 28.52 -11.31 -0.55
CA LEU A 467 28.13 -11.96 -1.79
C LEU A 467 29.33 -12.43 -2.58
N HIS A 468 29.33 -13.70 -2.99
CA HIS A 468 30.26 -14.32 -3.94
C HIS A 468 29.44 -14.72 -5.18
N ASP A 469 29.69 -14.06 -6.31
CA ASP A 469 29.03 -14.37 -7.58
C ASP A 469 29.66 -15.63 -8.21
N LEU A 470 28.85 -16.65 -8.40
CA LEU A 470 29.21 -17.92 -9.02
C LEU A 470 28.46 -18.13 -10.35
N SER A 471 27.81 -17.12 -10.91
CA SER A 471 26.92 -17.25 -12.07
C SER A 471 27.59 -17.81 -13.31
N ASP A 472 28.85 -17.43 -13.56
CA ASP A 472 29.64 -17.94 -14.70
C ASP A 472 30.17 -19.35 -14.47
N LYS A 473 30.39 -19.71 -13.19
CA LYS A 473 30.94 -21.03 -12.82
C LYS A 473 29.88 -22.10 -12.64
N LEU A 474 28.69 -21.68 -12.18
CA LEU A 474 27.59 -22.57 -11.81
C LEU A 474 26.26 -22.14 -12.45
N PRO A 475 26.14 -22.09 -13.79
CA PRO A 475 24.85 -21.83 -14.46
C PRO A 475 23.98 -23.11 -14.46
N ILE A 476 23.92 -23.82 -13.34
CA ILE A 476 23.32 -25.16 -13.20
C ILE A 476 21.82 -25.15 -13.52
N GLY A 477 21.06 -24.23 -12.96
CA GLY A 477 19.61 -24.16 -13.21
C GLY A 477 19.32 -23.92 -14.70
N TRP A 478 20.10 -23.05 -15.34
CA TRP A 478 20.02 -22.82 -16.78
C TRP A 478 20.36 -24.10 -17.57
N LEU A 479 21.41 -24.82 -17.19
CA LEU A 479 21.83 -26.05 -17.84
C LEU A 479 20.75 -27.15 -17.73
N TRP A 480 20.16 -27.36 -16.55
CA TRP A 480 19.05 -28.28 -16.34
C TRP A 480 17.84 -27.95 -17.23
N ASN A 481 17.48 -26.66 -17.35
CA ASN A 481 16.36 -26.22 -18.18
C ASN A 481 16.61 -26.52 -19.68
N HIS A 482 17.84 -26.29 -20.16
CA HIS A 482 18.20 -26.57 -21.56
C HIS A 482 18.21 -28.06 -21.86
N MET A 483 18.81 -28.85 -20.99
CA MET A 483 18.83 -30.31 -21.14
C MET A 483 17.41 -30.88 -21.09
N SER A 484 16.55 -30.35 -20.21
CA SER A 484 15.15 -30.72 -20.17
C SER A 484 14.41 -30.39 -21.49
N GLY A 485 14.74 -29.25 -22.10
CA GLY A 485 14.22 -28.89 -23.43
C GLY A 485 14.59 -29.92 -24.50
N LEU A 486 15.83 -30.40 -24.52
CA LEU A 486 16.34 -31.42 -25.46
C LEU A 486 15.59 -32.76 -25.31
N THR A 487 15.21 -33.13 -24.09
CA THR A 487 14.55 -34.41 -23.81
C THR A 487 13.05 -34.40 -24.11
N GLY A 488 12.50 -33.28 -24.60
CA GLY A 488 11.08 -33.16 -24.87
C GLY A 488 10.19 -32.85 -23.64
N PHE A 489 10.79 -32.68 -22.44
CA PHE A 489 10.05 -32.28 -21.23
C PHE A 489 9.75 -30.78 -21.17
N GLY A 490 10.28 -30.00 -22.14
CA GLY A 490 10.18 -28.55 -22.18
C GLY A 490 11.22 -27.85 -21.29
N THR A 491 11.45 -26.57 -21.53
CA THR A 491 12.46 -25.77 -20.83
C THR A 491 12.17 -25.59 -19.33
N LEU A 492 10.95 -25.81 -18.89
CA LEU A 492 10.55 -25.81 -17.47
C LEU A 492 10.40 -27.23 -16.90
N GLY A 493 10.85 -28.25 -17.63
CA GLY A 493 10.73 -29.64 -17.26
C GLY A 493 11.90 -30.21 -16.46
N ALA A 494 12.81 -29.37 -15.90
CA ALA A 494 13.97 -29.82 -15.16
C ALA A 494 13.63 -30.82 -14.05
N SER A 495 12.51 -30.61 -13.34
CA SER A 495 12.02 -31.55 -12.31
C SER A 495 11.59 -32.91 -12.88
N LYS A 496 11.12 -32.97 -14.14
CA LYS A 496 10.80 -34.21 -14.83
C LYS A 496 12.08 -34.95 -15.21
N LEU A 497 13.05 -34.22 -15.75
CA LEU A 497 14.37 -34.77 -16.08
C LEU A 497 15.06 -35.31 -14.83
N MET A 498 15.02 -34.59 -13.70
CA MET A 498 15.57 -35.05 -12.43
C MET A 498 14.89 -36.36 -11.95
N GLY A 499 13.60 -36.55 -12.24
CA GLY A 499 12.89 -37.80 -11.95
C GLY A 499 13.44 -39.04 -12.72
N LYS A 500 14.27 -38.83 -13.75
CA LYS A 500 14.91 -39.90 -14.52
C LYS A 500 16.29 -40.31 -13.98
N VAL A 501 16.88 -39.53 -13.07
CA VAL A 501 18.24 -39.76 -12.52
C VAL A 501 18.42 -41.18 -11.99
N GLY A 502 17.45 -41.69 -11.23
CA GLY A 502 17.53 -43.03 -10.63
C GLY A 502 17.50 -44.21 -11.63
N TYR A 503 17.29 -43.96 -12.91
CA TYR A 503 17.19 -45.00 -13.96
C TYR A 503 18.39 -44.99 -14.91
N GLY A 504 19.30 -44.04 -14.78
CA GLY A 504 20.43 -43.85 -15.67
C GLY A 504 21.77 -44.31 -15.07
N LYS A 505 22.79 -44.14 -15.84
CA LYS A 505 24.21 -44.39 -15.48
C LYS A 505 25.12 -43.33 -16.08
N HIS A 506 26.35 -43.23 -15.59
CA HIS A 506 27.34 -42.30 -16.08
C HIS A 506 27.63 -42.46 -17.58
N SER A 507 27.84 -41.34 -18.26
CA SER A 507 28.25 -41.26 -19.65
C SER A 507 29.34 -40.20 -19.84
N ASP A 508 30.54 -40.63 -20.18
CA ASP A 508 31.66 -39.73 -20.50
C ASP A 508 31.30 -38.72 -21.60
N TYR A 509 30.47 -39.16 -22.58
CA TYR A 509 30.04 -38.28 -23.65
C TYR A 509 29.22 -37.08 -23.11
N TYR A 510 28.20 -37.31 -22.29
CA TYR A 510 27.41 -36.26 -21.72
C TYR A 510 28.18 -35.37 -20.75
N TYR A 511 29.09 -35.98 -19.95
CA TYR A 511 29.93 -35.23 -19.02
C TYR A 511 30.83 -34.23 -19.80
N ASN A 512 31.48 -34.67 -20.86
CA ASN A 512 32.29 -33.79 -21.72
C ASN A 512 31.45 -32.71 -22.42
N VAL A 513 30.23 -32.99 -22.82
CA VAL A 513 29.32 -32.01 -23.37
C VAL A 513 29.03 -30.90 -22.35
N PHE A 514 28.79 -31.27 -21.08
CA PHE A 514 28.54 -30.28 -20.04
C PHE A 514 29.75 -29.43 -19.71
N GLU A 515 30.97 -30.02 -19.69
CA GLU A 515 32.22 -29.26 -19.55
C GLU A 515 32.38 -28.24 -20.70
N THR A 516 32.15 -28.65 -21.93
CA THR A 516 32.22 -27.77 -23.12
C THR A 516 31.24 -26.61 -23.03
N ILE A 517 30.02 -26.87 -22.53
CA ILE A 517 28.98 -25.82 -22.30
C ILE A 517 29.46 -24.83 -21.24
N LEU A 518 29.99 -25.33 -20.10
CA LEU A 518 30.47 -24.45 -19.03
C LEU A 518 31.70 -23.64 -19.46
N ALA A 519 32.58 -24.20 -20.26
CA ALA A 519 33.73 -23.49 -20.82
C ALA A 519 33.31 -22.34 -21.78
N GLY A 520 32.00 -22.18 -22.06
CA GLY A 520 31.49 -21.12 -22.91
C GLY A 520 31.67 -21.39 -24.41
N GLU A 521 32.08 -22.59 -24.79
CA GLU A 521 32.23 -23.00 -26.16
C GLU A 521 30.86 -23.18 -26.85
N ILE A 522 29.83 -23.49 -26.06
CA ILE A 522 28.41 -23.56 -26.50
C ILE A 522 27.62 -22.45 -25.82
N THR A 523 27.32 -21.38 -26.55
CA THR A 523 26.59 -20.21 -26.01
C THR A 523 25.11 -20.19 -26.41
N GLU A 524 24.28 -19.51 -25.65
CA GLU A 524 22.86 -19.30 -25.97
C GLU A 524 22.62 -18.77 -27.37
N ARG A 525 23.53 -17.96 -27.91
CA ARG A 525 23.45 -17.41 -29.27
C ARG A 525 23.68 -18.46 -30.37
N LYS A 526 24.20 -19.63 -29.99
CA LYS A 526 24.43 -20.76 -30.90
C LYS A 526 23.49 -21.91 -30.56
N GLN A 527 22.18 -21.66 -30.46
CA GLN A 527 21.16 -22.71 -30.24
C GLN A 527 21.27 -23.88 -31.23
N GLU A 528 21.90 -23.66 -32.34
CA GLU A 528 22.17 -24.72 -33.32
C GLU A 528 23.09 -25.83 -32.76
N HIS A 529 24.02 -25.50 -31.89
CA HIS A 529 24.94 -26.50 -31.29
C HIS A 529 24.22 -27.44 -30.31
N PHE A 530 23.15 -26.99 -29.66
CA PHE A 530 22.32 -27.88 -28.83
C PHE A 530 21.61 -28.94 -29.68
N LYS A 531 21.34 -28.68 -30.94
CA LYS A 531 20.74 -29.64 -31.88
C LYS A 531 21.72 -30.73 -32.30
N GLU A 532 23.01 -30.51 -32.13
CA GLU A 532 24.06 -31.45 -32.47
C GLU A 532 24.36 -32.43 -31.31
N ILE A 533 23.78 -32.20 -30.11
CA ILE A 533 23.94 -33.11 -28.98
C ILE A 533 23.17 -34.39 -29.29
N ARG A 534 23.92 -35.51 -29.36
CA ARG A 534 23.33 -36.82 -29.58
C ARG A 534 22.60 -37.28 -28.32
N LEU A 535 21.30 -37.53 -28.42
CA LEU A 535 20.50 -38.03 -27.32
C LEU A 535 20.31 -39.54 -27.43
N ASP A 536 21.17 -40.31 -26.82
CA ASP A 536 21.13 -41.79 -26.85
C ASP A 536 20.22 -42.34 -25.76
N SER A 537 20.27 -41.73 -24.55
CA SER A 537 19.45 -42.12 -23.39
C SER A 537 19.13 -40.89 -22.54
N ILE A 538 17.88 -40.67 -22.30
CA ILE A 538 17.40 -39.57 -21.40
C ILE A 538 17.84 -39.85 -19.96
N GLU A 539 17.80 -41.10 -19.55
CA GLU A 539 18.15 -41.55 -18.22
C GLU A 539 19.64 -41.34 -17.96
N ASP A 540 20.52 -41.73 -18.90
CA ASP A 540 21.97 -41.56 -18.77
C ASP A 540 22.37 -40.07 -18.80
N LEU A 541 21.72 -39.26 -19.63
CA LEU A 541 21.88 -37.81 -19.64
C LEU A 541 21.48 -37.21 -18.29
N ALA A 542 20.36 -37.62 -17.72
CA ALA A 542 19.87 -37.13 -16.42
C ALA A 542 20.79 -37.51 -15.28
N TYR A 543 21.25 -38.77 -15.27
CA TYR A 543 22.19 -39.27 -14.27
C TYR A 543 23.51 -38.51 -14.33
N THR A 544 24.12 -38.39 -15.51
CA THR A 544 25.39 -37.69 -15.71
C THR A 544 25.29 -36.22 -15.40
N LEU A 545 24.14 -35.56 -15.71
CA LEU A 545 23.92 -34.17 -15.37
C LEU A 545 23.82 -33.98 -13.84
N GLN A 546 23.27 -34.95 -13.12
CA GLN A 546 23.23 -34.92 -11.66
C GLN A 546 24.63 -35.05 -11.06
N GLU A 547 25.45 -36.02 -11.53
CA GLU A 547 26.85 -36.17 -11.10
C GLU A 547 27.60 -34.86 -11.37
N PHE A 548 27.52 -34.34 -12.58
CA PHE A 548 28.17 -33.10 -12.98
C PHE A 548 27.76 -31.92 -12.08
N THR A 549 26.50 -31.83 -11.74
CA THR A 549 25.99 -30.82 -10.81
C THR A 549 26.64 -30.90 -9.44
N ILE A 550 26.75 -32.11 -8.88
CA ILE A 550 27.38 -32.35 -7.58
C ILE A 550 28.86 -32.01 -7.63
N ASP A 551 29.57 -32.47 -8.66
CA ASP A 551 31.01 -32.24 -8.82
C ASP A 551 31.32 -30.73 -8.91
N LYS A 552 30.59 -29.98 -9.72
CA LYS A 552 30.78 -28.53 -9.87
C LYS A 552 30.43 -27.74 -8.62
N ILE A 553 29.40 -28.16 -7.89
CA ILE A 553 29.07 -27.54 -6.60
C ILE A 553 30.17 -27.83 -5.56
N LYS A 554 30.65 -29.07 -5.47
CA LYS A 554 31.81 -29.41 -4.61
C LYS A 554 33.04 -28.57 -4.95
N GLU A 555 33.35 -28.42 -6.24
CA GLU A 555 34.51 -27.67 -6.74
C GLU A 555 34.42 -26.17 -6.38
N HIS A 556 33.25 -25.53 -6.52
CA HIS A 556 33.14 -24.07 -6.45
C HIS A 556 32.46 -23.53 -5.17
N VAL A 557 31.61 -24.31 -4.48
CA VAL A 557 30.90 -23.88 -3.29
C VAL A 557 31.63 -24.30 -2.02
N LEU A 558 32.07 -25.55 -1.89
CA LEU A 558 32.69 -26.01 -0.66
C LEU A 558 33.95 -25.23 -0.25
N PRO A 559 34.82 -24.73 -1.17
CA PRO A 559 35.93 -23.87 -0.80
C PRO A 559 35.54 -22.54 -0.15
N LEU A 560 34.28 -22.10 -0.33
CA LEU A 560 33.74 -20.86 0.26
C LEU A 560 33.08 -21.09 1.63
N LYS A 561 32.94 -22.35 2.06
CA LYS A 561 32.36 -22.69 3.36
C LYS A 561 33.03 -21.89 4.47
N SER A 562 32.24 -21.18 5.27
CA SER A 562 32.73 -20.32 6.34
C SER A 562 32.10 -20.62 7.70
N THR A 563 31.04 -21.42 7.74
CA THR A 563 30.40 -21.93 8.95
C THR A 563 29.88 -23.36 8.75
N ASN A 564 29.38 -23.99 9.80
CA ASN A 564 28.82 -25.36 9.74
C ASN A 564 27.29 -25.35 9.49
N LYS A 565 26.69 -24.21 9.22
CA LYS A 565 25.28 -24.10 8.90
C LYS A 565 25.07 -23.58 7.49
N LEU A 566 24.17 -24.18 6.77
CA LEU A 566 23.84 -23.80 5.39
C LEU A 566 22.35 -23.59 5.20
N CYS A 567 22.00 -22.49 4.56
CA CYS A 567 20.68 -22.28 3.99
C CYS A 567 20.73 -22.46 2.47
N LEU A 568 19.78 -23.23 1.92
CA LEU A 568 19.64 -23.45 0.48
C LEU A 568 18.40 -22.74 -0.04
N ALA A 569 18.50 -22.07 -1.20
CA ALA A 569 17.42 -21.32 -1.80
C ALA A 569 17.55 -21.28 -3.34
N GLY A 570 16.45 -20.90 -4.01
CA GLY A 570 16.33 -20.90 -5.46
C GLY A 570 15.84 -22.23 -6.00
N GLY A 571 15.34 -22.24 -7.25
CA GLY A 571 14.67 -23.40 -7.85
C GLY A 571 15.53 -24.65 -7.94
N VAL A 572 16.86 -24.53 -8.04
CA VAL A 572 17.77 -25.69 -8.06
C VAL A 572 17.82 -26.40 -6.70
N ALA A 573 17.52 -25.71 -5.60
CA ALA A 573 17.47 -26.32 -4.26
C ALA A 573 16.29 -27.32 -4.07
N TYR A 574 15.42 -27.50 -5.07
CA TYR A 574 14.52 -28.67 -5.16
C TYR A 574 15.28 -29.99 -5.44
N ASN A 575 16.58 -29.93 -5.76
CA ASN A 575 17.38 -31.09 -6.05
C ASN A 575 17.78 -31.81 -4.75
N GLY A 576 17.07 -32.91 -4.41
CA GLY A 576 17.28 -33.68 -3.19
C GLY A 576 18.68 -34.30 -3.10
N TYR A 577 19.25 -34.76 -4.21
CA TYR A 577 20.63 -35.33 -4.22
C TYR A 577 21.67 -34.28 -3.86
N MET A 578 21.50 -33.04 -4.36
CA MET A 578 22.36 -31.94 -3.98
C MET A 578 22.22 -31.59 -2.49
N ASN A 579 21.00 -31.58 -2.00
CA ASN A 579 20.73 -31.25 -0.60
C ASN A 579 21.32 -32.32 0.34
N GLU A 580 21.21 -33.59 -0.03
CA GLU A 580 21.81 -34.71 0.70
C GLU A 580 23.36 -34.59 0.75
N MET A 581 23.99 -34.31 -0.36
CA MET A 581 25.45 -34.09 -0.41
C MET A 581 25.90 -33.01 0.58
N PHE A 582 25.15 -31.90 0.74
CA PHE A 582 25.53 -30.87 1.69
C PHE A 582 25.45 -31.34 3.16
N THR A 583 24.59 -32.30 3.49
CA THR A 583 24.51 -32.86 4.86
C THR A 583 25.78 -33.66 5.25
N GLU A 584 26.62 -34.05 4.27
CA GLU A 584 27.92 -34.63 4.54
C GLU A 584 29.00 -33.57 4.91
N HIS A 585 28.70 -32.29 4.63
CA HIS A 585 29.67 -31.20 4.77
C HIS A 585 29.27 -30.13 5.77
N TYR A 586 27.99 -30.03 6.15
CA TYR A 586 27.44 -29.08 7.11
C TYR A 586 26.71 -29.84 8.21
N ASP A 587 26.77 -29.33 9.45
CA ASP A 587 26.08 -29.94 10.59
C ASP A 587 24.56 -29.71 10.50
N ASP A 588 24.17 -28.52 10.02
CA ASP A 588 22.78 -28.12 9.83
C ASP A 588 22.57 -27.60 8.41
N VAL A 589 21.64 -28.18 7.67
CA VAL A 589 21.19 -27.71 6.35
C VAL A 589 19.73 -27.38 6.40
N PHE A 590 19.36 -26.14 6.10
CA PHE A 590 18.00 -25.67 6.07
C PHE A 590 17.53 -25.38 4.64
N VAL A 591 16.36 -25.94 4.29
CA VAL A 591 15.70 -25.77 3.02
C VAL A 591 14.26 -25.28 3.29
N PRO A 592 13.91 -24.03 2.94
CA PRO A 592 12.57 -23.53 3.23
C PRO A 592 11.50 -24.14 2.30
N PRO A 593 10.21 -24.16 2.71
CA PRO A 593 9.16 -24.85 1.95
C PRO A 593 8.86 -24.29 0.57
N ALA A 594 8.97 -22.96 0.39
CA ALA A 594 8.76 -22.25 -0.88
C ALA A 594 10.12 -21.79 -1.43
N ILE A 595 10.93 -22.73 -1.86
CA ILE A 595 12.36 -22.49 -2.21
C ILE A 595 12.54 -21.72 -3.51
N GLY A 596 11.64 -21.93 -4.48
CA GLY A 596 11.68 -21.30 -5.79
C GLY A 596 11.09 -19.89 -5.78
N ASP A 597 10.74 -19.39 -6.97
CA ASP A 597 10.21 -18.05 -7.17
C ASP A 597 8.92 -17.75 -6.37
N GLU A 598 8.20 -18.78 -5.97
CA GLU A 598 7.02 -18.65 -5.15
C GLU A 598 7.30 -18.07 -3.75
N GLY A 599 8.50 -18.23 -3.23
CA GLY A 599 8.92 -17.68 -1.93
C GLY A 599 9.46 -16.26 -1.99
N GLN A 600 9.71 -15.70 -3.15
CA GLN A 600 10.39 -14.43 -3.31
C GLN A 600 9.65 -13.23 -2.75
N ALA A 601 8.33 -13.15 -2.94
CA ALA A 601 7.56 -12.05 -2.36
C ALA A 601 7.67 -12.04 -0.82
N ILE A 602 7.70 -13.23 -0.21
CA ILE A 602 7.89 -13.39 1.24
C ILE A 602 9.30 -12.95 1.63
N GLY A 603 10.33 -13.42 0.93
CA GLY A 603 11.73 -13.07 1.20
C GLY A 603 12.00 -11.57 1.04
N THR A 604 11.44 -10.95 0.01
CA THR A 604 11.52 -9.50 -0.21
C THR A 604 10.86 -8.72 0.91
N TYR A 605 9.67 -9.16 1.36
CA TYR A 605 8.99 -8.58 2.51
C TYR A 605 9.83 -8.69 3.77
N GLN A 606 10.33 -9.89 4.08
CA GLN A 606 11.12 -10.16 5.29
C GLN A 606 12.41 -9.35 5.32
N HIS A 607 13.11 -9.26 4.18
CA HIS A 607 14.31 -8.44 4.04
C HIS A 607 14.00 -6.96 4.31
N ALA A 608 12.96 -6.43 3.69
CA ALA A 608 12.57 -5.04 3.87
C ALA A 608 12.10 -4.76 5.32
N ASP A 609 11.34 -5.67 5.93
CA ASP A 609 10.87 -5.54 7.31
C ASP A 609 12.06 -5.54 8.30
N TYR A 610 13.02 -6.44 8.09
CA TYR A 610 14.25 -6.46 8.86
C TYR A 610 15.08 -5.17 8.70
N MET A 611 15.25 -4.69 7.46
CA MET A 611 16.09 -3.52 7.20
C MET A 611 15.43 -2.21 7.62
N ILE A 612 14.12 -2.06 7.48
CA ILE A 612 13.39 -0.82 7.75
C ILE A 612 12.86 -0.79 9.19
N ASN A 613 12.17 -1.83 9.61
CA ASN A 613 11.49 -1.88 10.91
C ASN A 613 12.34 -2.56 12.00
N LYS A 614 13.46 -3.20 11.62
CA LYS A 614 14.31 -4.01 12.51
C LYS A 614 13.53 -5.14 13.19
N GLN A 615 12.54 -5.68 12.48
CA GLN A 615 11.75 -6.82 12.93
C GLN A 615 12.12 -8.07 12.13
N ILE A 616 12.17 -9.21 12.78
CA ILE A 616 12.31 -10.51 12.13
C ILE A 616 10.91 -11.09 12.00
N HIS A 617 10.36 -11.03 10.80
CA HIS A 617 9.11 -11.67 10.45
C HIS A 617 9.39 -13.11 10.03
N LYS A 618 8.92 -14.08 10.81
CA LYS A 618 8.92 -15.49 10.39
C LYS A 618 7.64 -15.80 9.65
N SER A 619 7.74 -16.22 8.40
CA SER A 619 6.55 -16.66 7.67
C SER A 619 6.10 -18.03 8.19
N ASN A 620 4.80 -18.24 8.20
CA ASN A 620 4.24 -19.57 8.37
C ASN A 620 4.24 -20.27 7.01
N VAL A 621 4.56 -21.56 7.00
CA VAL A 621 4.38 -22.43 5.83
C VAL A 621 2.95 -22.32 5.26
N TYR A 622 1.96 -22.17 6.14
CA TYR A 622 0.57 -21.98 5.81
C TYR A 622 0.22 -20.49 5.70
N ALA A 623 0.97 -19.76 4.87
CA ALA A 623 0.75 -18.33 4.64
C ALA A 623 -0.29 -18.05 3.55
N GLY A 624 -0.80 -19.08 2.86
CA GLY A 624 -1.79 -18.94 1.82
C GLY A 624 -3.19 -18.60 2.38
N LYS A 625 -4.16 -18.50 1.47
CA LYS A 625 -5.52 -18.14 1.83
C LYS A 625 -6.22 -19.25 2.60
N GLU A 626 -7.00 -18.87 3.59
CA GLU A 626 -8.01 -19.72 4.23
C GLU A 626 -9.31 -19.65 3.41
N TYR A 627 -9.87 -20.82 3.12
CA TYR A 627 -11.14 -20.93 2.39
C TYR A 627 -12.24 -21.34 3.36
N GLU A 628 -13.32 -20.58 3.37
CA GLU A 628 -14.54 -20.95 4.08
C GLU A 628 -15.35 -21.93 3.23
N PHE A 629 -15.68 -23.08 3.80
CA PHE A 629 -16.58 -24.06 3.17
C PHE A 629 -17.96 -23.93 3.80
N VAL A 630 -18.98 -23.83 2.94
CA VAL A 630 -20.37 -23.84 3.38
C VAL A 630 -20.79 -25.30 3.58
N GLY A 631 -21.16 -25.68 4.81
CA GLY A 631 -21.61 -27.02 5.17
C GLY A 631 -20.52 -27.88 5.79
N GLU A 632 -19.86 -27.37 6.85
CA GLU A 632 -18.91 -28.18 7.63
C GLU A 632 -19.60 -29.38 8.30
N GLU A 633 -19.42 -30.57 7.74
CA GLU A 633 -19.56 -31.78 8.50
C GLU A 633 -18.30 -32.00 9.34
N LYS A 634 -18.50 -32.36 10.62
CA LYS A 634 -17.35 -32.74 11.47
C LYS A 634 -16.72 -34.01 10.88
N VAL A 635 -15.48 -33.86 10.43
CA VAL A 635 -14.72 -35.00 9.91
C VAL A 635 -14.36 -35.94 11.05
N ASP A 636 -14.81 -37.21 10.92
CA ASP A 636 -14.32 -38.28 11.78
C ASP A 636 -13.00 -38.84 11.21
N TYR A 637 -11.90 -38.50 11.88
CA TYR A 637 -10.57 -38.98 11.49
C TYR A 637 -10.43 -40.49 11.46
N ARG A 638 -11.24 -41.23 12.23
CA ARG A 638 -11.23 -42.70 12.23
C ARG A 638 -11.87 -43.26 10.95
N GLU A 639 -12.96 -42.64 10.51
CA GLU A 639 -13.61 -43.03 9.24
C GLU A 639 -12.68 -42.74 8.06
N VAL A 640 -11.96 -41.59 8.08
CA VAL A 640 -10.96 -41.27 7.04
C VAL A 640 -9.82 -42.29 7.06
N ALA A 641 -9.26 -42.60 8.24
CA ALA A 641 -8.20 -43.58 8.38
C ALA A 641 -8.62 -44.96 7.90
N GLN A 642 -9.86 -45.40 8.23
CA GLN A 642 -10.41 -46.67 7.77
C GLN A 642 -10.59 -46.66 6.24
N ALA A 643 -11.09 -45.59 5.67
CA ALA A 643 -11.23 -45.44 4.22
C ALA A 643 -9.88 -45.59 3.50
N ILE A 644 -8.81 -44.99 4.04
CA ILE A 644 -7.44 -45.14 3.50
C ILE A 644 -6.97 -46.57 3.65
N ALA A 645 -7.17 -47.18 4.81
CA ALA A 645 -6.81 -48.58 5.07
C ALA A 645 -7.56 -49.58 4.16
N ASP A 646 -8.78 -49.24 3.75
CA ASP A 646 -9.59 -49.98 2.78
C ASP A 646 -9.18 -49.72 1.31
N GLY A 647 -8.07 -49.02 1.08
CA GLY A 647 -7.49 -48.74 -0.23
C GLY A 647 -8.10 -47.55 -0.98
N LYS A 648 -8.90 -46.72 -0.33
CA LYS A 648 -9.43 -45.49 -0.93
C LYS A 648 -8.37 -44.38 -0.95
N ILE A 649 -8.43 -43.53 -1.96
CA ILE A 649 -7.61 -42.31 -2.07
C ILE A 649 -8.46 -41.13 -1.61
N VAL A 650 -7.97 -40.38 -0.65
CA VAL A 650 -8.68 -39.27 0.00
C VAL A 650 -8.03 -37.93 -0.34
N GLY A 651 -8.80 -36.99 -0.83
CA GLY A 651 -8.39 -35.57 -0.90
C GLY A 651 -8.59 -34.94 0.47
N TRP A 652 -7.52 -34.41 1.04
CA TRP A 652 -7.52 -33.75 2.34
C TRP A 652 -7.27 -32.25 2.21
N PHE A 653 -8.16 -31.46 2.79
CA PHE A 653 -8.02 -30.00 2.82
C PHE A 653 -8.42 -29.49 4.21
N GLN A 654 -7.57 -28.63 4.80
CA GLN A 654 -7.83 -27.98 6.08
C GLN A 654 -7.12 -26.62 6.18
N GLY A 655 -7.68 -25.70 6.97
CA GLY A 655 -7.05 -24.41 7.30
C GLY A 655 -6.54 -23.61 6.10
N LYS A 656 -5.45 -22.85 6.33
CA LYS A 656 -4.80 -22.04 5.31
C LYS A 656 -4.00 -22.88 4.32
N SER A 657 -4.02 -22.49 3.06
CA SER A 657 -3.18 -23.09 2.03
C SER A 657 -1.69 -22.92 2.32
N GLU A 658 -0.90 -23.90 1.92
CA GLU A 658 0.55 -23.81 1.94
C GLU A 658 1.04 -22.73 0.95
N SER A 659 2.09 -22.00 1.31
CA SER A 659 2.91 -21.24 0.38
C SER A 659 3.84 -22.21 -0.36
N GLY A 660 3.99 -22.01 -1.69
CA GLY A 660 4.80 -22.90 -2.51
C GLY A 660 4.02 -23.99 -3.23
N ASN A 661 4.74 -24.80 -3.97
CA ASN A 661 4.17 -25.78 -4.91
C ASN A 661 4.02 -27.19 -4.32
N ARG A 662 4.35 -27.39 -3.05
CA ARG A 662 4.26 -28.67 -2.36
C ARG A 662 3.05 -28.70 -1.43
N ALA A 663 2.39 -29.86 -1.36
CA ALA A 663 1.41 -30.16 -0.33
C ALA A 663 2.16 -30.52 0.96
N LEU A 664 1.80 -29.87 2.06
CA LEU A 664 2.44 -30.04 3.37
C LEU A 664 1.40 -30.30 4.47
N GLY A 665 0.33 -31.04 4.14
CA GLY A 665 -0.68 -31.48 5.08
C GLY A 665 -2.02 -30.74 5.00
N ASN A 666 -2.08 -29.53 4.46
CA ASN A 666 -3.32 -28.78 4.34
C ASN A 666 -4.02 -28.95 2.98
N ARG A 667 -3.31 -29.38 1.95
CA ARG A 667 -3.83 -29.67 0.60
C ARG A 667 -3.21 -30.97 0.09
N SER A 668 -3.54 -32.09 0.70
CA SER A 668 -2.86 -33.37 0.48
C SER A 668 -3.74 -34.40 -0.17
N ILE A 669 -3.13 -35.33 -0.89
CA ILE A 669 -3.74 -36.60 -1.30
C ILE A 669 -3.24 -37.68 -0.35
N LEU A 670 -4.14 -38.34 0.34
CA LEU A 670 -3.83 -39.40 1.30
C LEU A 670 -4.17 -40.73 0.68
N ALA A 671 -3.26 -41.70 0.83
CA ALA A 671 -3.44 -43.07 0.34
C ALA A 671 -2.62 -44.05 1.17
N ASP A 672 -2.97 -45.34 1.12
CA ASP A 672 -2.23 -46.39 1.84
C ASP A 672 -0.92 -46.76 1.16
N PRO A 673 0.25 -46.47 1.77
CA PRO A 673 1.56 -46.77 1.19
C PRO A 673 1.91 -48.25 1.15
N ARG A 674 1.12 -49.12 1.83
CA ARG A 674 1.31 -50.59 1.80
C ARG A 674 0.89 -51.21 0.46
N ASN A 675 0.07 -50.49 -0.33
CA ASN A 675 -0.26 -50.91 -1.68
C ASN A 675 0.95 -50.59 -2.63
N PRO A 676 1.62 -51.60 -3.19
CA PRO A 676 2.80 -51.40 -4.05
C PRO A 676 2.47 -50.63 -5.34
N ASP A 677 1.22 -50.71 -5.81
CA ASP A 677 0.79 -50.06 -7.05
C ASP A 677 0.24 -48.63 -6.83
N ILE A 678 0.21 -48.15 -5.58
CA ILE A 678 -0.46 -46.89 -5.24
C ILE A 678 0.14 -45.65 -5.97
N LYS A 679 1.45 -45.67 -6.20
CA LYS A 679 2.12 -44.63 -6.97
C LYS A 679 1.58 -44.54 -8.40
N ASP A 680 1.47 -45.67 -9.05
CA ASP A 680 1.00 -45.77 -10.45
C ASP A 680 -0.48 -45.44 -10.54
N ILE A 681 -1.29 -45.93 -9.60
CA ILE A 681 -2.72 -45.62 -9.49
C ILE A 681 -2.89 -44.09 -9.37
N ILE A 682 -2.21 -43.43 -8.44
CA ILE A 682 -2.37 -41.98 -8.24
C ILE A 682 -1.84 -41.20 -9.46
N ASN A 683 -0.70 -41.58 -10.05
CA ASN A 683 -0.16 -40.94 -11.23
C ASN A 683 -1.10 -41.03 -12.42
N ASN A 684 -1.68 -42.24 -12.67
CA ASN A 684 -2.48 -42.49 -13.85
C ASN A 684 -3.96 -42.04 -13.71
N THR A 685 -4.53 -42.11 -12.50
CA THR A 685 -5.96 -41.83 -12.31
C THR A 685 -6.28 -40.45 -11.74
N ILE A 686 -5.41 -39.90 -10.88
CA ILE A 686 -5.64 -38.64 -10.16
C ILE A 686 -4.81 -37.52 -10.75
N LYS A 687 -3.49 -37.76 -10.90
CA LYS A 687 -2.54 -36.72 -11.37
C LYS A 687 -2.45 -36.67 -12.89
N MET A 688 -2.83 -37.72 -13.61
CA MET A 688 -2.74 -37.86 -15.07
C MET A 688 -1.37 -37.39 -15.60
N ARG A 689 -0.32 -37.95 -15.01
CA ARG A 689 1.07 -37.56 -15.29
C ARG A 689 1.96 -38.78 -15.50
N GLU A 690 3.18 -38.55 -15.88
CA GLU A 690 4.18 -39.59 -16.16
C GLU A 690 4.36 -40.56 -14.95
N ASP A 691 4.41 -41.83 -15.19
CA ASP A 691 4.49 -42.91 -14.19
C ASP A 691 5.80 -42.91 -13.38
N PHE A 692 6.91 -42.48 -13.97
CA PHE A 692 8.19 -42.39 -13.29
C PHE A 692 8.27 -41.32 -12.20
N ARG A 693 7.32 -40.38 -12.17
CA ARG A 693 7.37 -39.27 -11.21
C ARG A 693 7.15 -39.74 -9.78
N PRO A 694 8.08 -39.46 -8.86
CA PRO A 694 7.92 -39.84 -7.46
C PRO A 694 6.89 -38.95 -6.75
N PHE A 695 6.40 -39.41 -5.62
CA PHE A 695 5.74 -38.58 -4.61
C PHE A 695 6.76 -38.19 -3.54
N ALA A 696 6.64 -36.99 -3.01
CA ALA A 696 7.29 -36.62 -1.77
C ALA A 696 6.38 -37.11 -0.63
N PRO A 697 6.75 -38.13 0.14
CA PRO A 697 5.94 -38.55 1.26
C PRO A 697 5.95 -37.46 2.32
N ALA A 698 4.75 -37.08 2.84
CA ALA A 698 4.66 -36.34 4.07
C ALA A 698 4.66 -37.38 5.21
N VAL A 699 5.64 -37.29 6.10
CA VAL A 699 5.77 -38.17 7.27
C VAL A 699 5.26 -37.44 8.50
#